data_29aebf4537ddc9e7123b5a31e22f1c27
#
_entry.id   29aebf4537ddc9e7123b5a31e22f1c27
#
_cell.length_a   1.000
_cell.length_b   1.000
_cell.length_c   1.000
_cell.angle_alpha   90.00
_cell.angle_beta   90.00
_cell.angle_gamma   90.00
#
_symmetry.space_group_name_H-M   'P 1'
#
loop_
_entity.id
_entity.type
_entity.pdbx_description
1 polymer ?
#
loop_
_entity_poly.entity_id
_entity_poly.type
_entity_poly.pdbx_seq_one_letter_code
_entity_poly.pdbx_strand_id
1 'polypeptide(L)'
;APMLTISEEVQKRLQEKSYKIVDSVQVIGGCNVQWAHDPKTDRDIIIEINPRTSRSSALASKATGFPIALVSAMLAAGLTLADIPCGKYGTLDKYVPDADYVVIKFARWAFEKFKGVEDKLGTQMRAVGEVMSIGKTYKEAFQKAIRSLETGRYGLGHAKDFDTKSKEELLKMLITPSSERHFLMYEALRKGATVEELHDITKVKVWFLEQMKELVDEEEALIANKGALPADDALIAAKKNGFADKYLSQILEVPEQDIREKRIALGLEEAWEPVHVSGTQDKAYYYSTYNAEDKNPISEDKPKVMILGGGPNRIGQGIEFDYCCVHAALALKQLGFETIMVNCNPETVSTDYDTSDKLYFEPLTLEDVLSIYKKENPVGVIAQFGGQTPLNLAADLEKNGVKILGTAPAVIDLAEDRDLFREMMDKLEIPMPESGMAVNVDEALAIADKIGYPVMVRPSYVLGGRGMEVVYDPENLTKYMNAAVGVTPDRPILIDRFLNHALECEADAISDGTHAFVPAVMEHIELAGVHSGDSACIIPSRHISEENVKTIKEYTRKIAEEMGVKGLMNMQYAIENDKVYVLEANPRASRTVPLVSKVCGIRMVPLAIDIVTAELTGRKSPIADLKEKDIPYYGVKEAVFPFNMFQEVDPVLGPEMRSTGEVLGMSRYYGEAFFKAQEATKTELPLSGTVLISVCDKDKEEVVEVAKERNIPIRVGVNSGSLEKEILAKYDGHVTADGIVESAMDKVRIIEELNYDNIVVSIKSSDVMMCVKAHELLADKTGRLLHIHDLLHGHRKHLFGHIYAGNIQSPLSKNGRH
;
A
#
# COMPACT_ATOMS: atom_id res chain seq x y z
N ALA A 1 -5.89 23.05 -11.05
CA ALA A 1 -6.53 23.60 -12.26
C ALA A 1 -7.70 24.48 -11.82
N PRO A 2 -8.02 25.54 -12.56
CA PRO A 2 -7.27 26.10 -13.68
C PRO A 2 -5.89 26.62 -13.28
N MET A 3 -5.10 27.12 -14.24
CA MET A 3 -3.81 27.77 -13.99
C MET A 3 -4.02 29.18 -13.42
N LEU A 4 -4.01 29.32 -12.09
CA LEU A 4 -4.34 30.56 -11.40
C LEU A 4 -3.26 31.66 -11.50
N THR A 5 -2.00 31.27 -11.75
CA THR A 5 -0.84 32.18 -11.72
C THR A 5 -0.13 32.32 -13.08
N ILE A 6 -0.74 31.83 -14.14
CA ILE A 6 -0.29 31.95 -15.53
C ILE A 6 -1.31 32.82 -16.27
N SER A 7 -0.87 33.89 -16.96
CA SER A 7 -1.80 34.80 -17.69
C SER A 7 -2.54 34.06 -18.81
N GLU A 8 -3.74 34.50 -19.13
CA GLU A 8 -4.53 33.92 -20.23
C GLU A 8 -3.80 33.98 -21.58
N GLU A 9 -3.01 35.02 -21.83
CA GLU A 9 -2.20 35.17 -23.04
C GLU A 9 -1.15 34.02 -23.13
N VAL A 10 -0.45 33.74 -22.02
CA VAL A 10 0.54 32.65 -21.95
C VAL A 10 -0.16 31.31 -22.08
N GLN A 11 -1.31 31.10 -21.42
CA GLN A 11 -2.08 29.87 -21.52
C GLN A 11 -2.48 29.58 -22.99
N LYS A 12 -3.02 30.57 -23.68
CA LYS A 12 -3.40 30.47 -25.11
C LYS A 12 -2.18 30.17 -25.99
N ARG A 13 -1.07 30.85 -25.77
CA ARG A 13 0.19 30.62 -26.49
C ARG A 13 0.74 29.19 -26.29
N LEU A 14 0.70 28.66 -25.06
CA LEU A 14 1.13 27.28 -24.77
C LEU A 14 0.18 26.27 -25.43
N GLN A 15 -1.11 26.53 -25.44
CA GLN A 15 -2.10 25.68 -26.09
C GLN A 15 -1.86 25.62 -27.62
N GLU A 16 -1.67 26.78 -28.29
CA GLU A 16 -1.38 26.85 -29.73
C GLU A 16 -0.08 26.11 -30.08
N LYS A 17 0.97 26.24 -29.23
CA LYS A 17 2.22 25.52 -29.42
C LYS A 17 2.02 24.00 -29.21
N SER A 18 1.19 23.60 -28.24
CA SER A 18 0.88 22.19 -28.02
C SER A 18 0.17 21.56 -29.21
N TYR A 19 -0.78 22.24 -29.83
CA TYR A 19 -1.45 21.77 -31.06
C TYR A 19 -0.45 21.57 -32.20
N LYS A 20 0.47 22.50 -32.44
CA LYS A 20 1.50 22.35 -33.46
C LYS A 20 2.41 21.14 -33.22
N ILE A 21 2.74 20.86 -31.96
CA ILE A 21 3.56 19.70 -31.59
C ILE A 21 2.79 18.41 -31.86
N VAL A 22 1.55 18.33 -31.38
CA VAL A 22 0.68 17.15 -31.55
C VAL A 22 0.48 16.85 -33.04
N ASP A 23 0.23 17.87 -33.87
CA ASP A 23 0.08 17.75 -35.32
C ASP A 23 1.38 17.27 -35.97
N SER A 24 2.54 17.79 -35.53
CA SER A 24 3.85 17.44 -36.13
C SER A 24 4.25 15.99 -35.88
N VAL A 25 3.82 15.39 -34.75
CA VAL A 25 4.08 14.00 -34.42
C VAL A 25 2.90 13.08 -34.77
N GLN A 26 1.82 13.63 -35.36
CA GLN A 26 0.64 12.90 -35.81
C GLN A 26 0.01 12.00 -34.70
N VAL A 27 -0.14 12.52 -33.48
CA VAL A 27 -0.74 11.80 -32.38
C VAL A 27 -2.23 11.59 -32.64
N ILE A 28 -2.70 10.33 -32.54
CA ILE A 28 -4.11 9.98 -32.54
C ILE A 28 -4.47 9.48 -31.14
N GLY A 29 -5.34 10.21 -30.43
CA GLY A 29 -5.75 9.88 -29.06
C GLY A 29 -5.17 10.84 -28.01
N GLY A 30 -4.96 10.31 -26.80
CA GLY A 30 -4.47 11.12 -25.69
C GLY A 30 -2.98 11.45 -25.77
N CYS A 31 -2.64 12.64 -25.36
CA CYS A 31 -1.26 13.14 -25.30
C CYS A 31 -1.07 14.06 -24.11
N ASN A 32 0.09 13.98 -23.47
CA ASN A 32 0.53 14.93 -22.45
C ASN A 32 1.73 15.72 -22.96
N VAL A 33 1.66 17.04 -22.88
CA VAL A 33 2.76 17.96 -23.19
C VAL A 33 3.15 18.73 -21.94
N GLN A 34 4.39 18.64 -21.53
CA GLN A 34 4.91 19.32 -20.34
C GLN A 34 5.72 20.56 -20.71
N TRP A 35 5.35 21.68 -20.09
CA TRP A 35 5.94 22.99 -20.33
C TRP A 35 6.61 23.57 -19.11
N ALA A 36 7.68 24.35 -19.32
CA ALA A 36 8.21 25.31 -18.38
C ALA A 36 8.07 26.72 -18.97
N HIS A 37 7.53 27.64 -18.17
CA HIS A 37 7.42 29.06 -18.50
C HIS A 37 8.25 29.89 -17.49
N ASP A 38 9.15 30.71 -18.00
CA ASP A 38 9.90 31.67 -17.20
C ASP A 38 9.19 33.04 -17.24
N PRO A 39 8.57 33.48 -16.14
CA PRO A 39 7.84 34.76 -16.13
C PRO A 39 8.75 35.99 -16.19
N LYS A 40 10.07 35.86 -15.98
CA LYS A 40 11.02 36.97 -16.04
C LYS A 40 11.45 37.29 -17.48
N THR A 41 11.62 36.26 -18.28
CA THR A 41 12.08 36.37 -19.68
C THR A 41 10.98 36.13 -20.70
N ASP A 42 9.77 35.80 -20.24
CA ASP A 42 8.61 35.36 -21.05
C ASP A 42 8.95 34.19 -22.00
N ARG A 43 9.88 33.35 -21.60
CA ARG A 43 10.34 32.19 -22.38
C ARG A 43 9.53 30.95 -22.05
N ASP A 44 9.00 30.26 -23.06
CA ASP A 44 8.37 28.98 -22.98
C ASP A 44 9.33 27.89 -23.46
N ILE A 45 9.49 26.83 -22.67
CA ILE A 45 10.34 25.69 -22.97
C ILE A 45 9.50 24.43 -22.88
N ILE A 46 9.50 23.62 -23.95
CA ILE A 46 8.95 22.26 -23.89
C ILE A 46 9.94 21.37 -23.16
N ILE A 47 9.44 20.63 -22.18
CA ILE A 47 10.22 19.64 -21.42
C ILE A 47 10.12 18.29 -22.12
N GLU A 48 8.90 17.81 -22.30
CA GLU A 48 8.63 16.51 -22.93
C GLU A 48 7.23 16.42 -23.52
N ILE A 49 7.07 15.48 -24.44
CA ILE A 49 5.77 15.03 -24.95
C ILE A 49 5.63 13.53 -24.70
N ASN A 50 4.47 13.15 -24.19
CA ASN A 50 4.09 11.76 -23.97
C ASN A 50 2.87 11.43 -24.84
N PRO A 51 3.05 10.80 -26.03
CA PRO A 51 1.95 10.48 -26.95
C PRO A 51 1.18 9.22 -26.47
N ARG A 52 0.67 9.29 -25.28
CA ARG A 52 -0.09 8.26 -24.59
C ARG A 52 -0.90 8.88 -23.45
N THR A 53 -1.86 8.12 -22.92
CA THR A 53 -2.46 8.45 -21.63
C THR A 53 -1.41 8.34 -20.52
N SER A 54 -1.48 9.21 -19.53
CA SER A 54 -0.57 9.27 -18.38
C SER A 54 -1.36 9.34 -17.09
N ARG A 55 -0.70 9.25 -15.92
CA ARG A 55 -1.35 9.51 -14.62
C ARG A 55 -2.06 10.85 -14.60
N SER A 56 -1.43 11.89 -15.16
CA SER A 56 -2.03 13.21 -15.27
C SER A 56 -3.26 13.24 -16.17
N SER A 57 -3.44 12.28 -17.09
CA SER A 57 -4.64 12.20 -17.94
C SER A 57 -5.87 11.77 -17.13
N ALA A 58 -5.74 10.84 -16.19
CA ALA A 58 -6.82 10.47 -15.28
C ALA A 58 -7.25 11.67 -14.41
N LEU A 59 -6.28 12.35 -13.82
CA LEU A 59 -6.53 13.57 -13.07
C LEU A 59 -7.19 14.64 -13.94
N ALA A 60 -6.64 14.94 -15.14
CA ALA A 60 -7.16 15.95 -16.04
C ALA A 60 -8.59 15.64 -16.48
N SER A 61 -8.92 14.37 -16.77
CA SER A 61 -10.28 13.94 -17.09
C SER A 61 -11.25 14.31 -15.97
N LYS A 62 -10.90 13.98 -14.72
CA LYS A 62 -11.76 14.22 -13.57
C LYS A 62 -11.76 15.70 -13.13
N ALA A 63 -10.64 16.40 -13.32
CA ALA A 63 -10.56 17.83 -13.04
C ALA A 63 -11.39 18.70 -14.00
N THR A 64 -11.62 18.26 -15.23
CA THR A 64 -12.32 19.04 -16.27
C THR A 64 -13.67 18.45 -16.69
N GLY A 65 -14.00 17.24 -16.23
CA GLY A 65 -15.15 16.49 -16.73
C GLY A 65 -14.99 16.02 -18.19
N PHE A 66 -13.77 16.05 -18.75
CA PHE A 66 -13.51 15.60 -20.11
C PHE A 66 -12.99 14.17 -20.15
N PRO A 67 -13.75 13.20 -20.69
CA PRO A 67 -13.39 11.78 -20.60
C PRO A 67 -12.29 11.39 -21.60
N ILE A 68 -11.03 11.72 -21.31
CA ILE A 68 -9.86 11.55 -22.19
C ILE A 68 -9.72 10.12 -22.71
N ALA A 69 -9.91 9.12 -21.88
CA ALA A 69 -9.77 7.71 -22.27
C ALA A 69 -10.83 7.30 -23.28
N LEU A 70 -12.10 7.67 -23.05
CA LEU A 70 -13.22 7.38 -23.95
C LEU A 70 -12.99 8.05 -25.30
N VAL A 71 -12.65 9.35 -25.29
CA VAL A 71 -12.37 10.12 -26.52
C VAL A 71 -11.18 9.53 -27.27
N SER A 72 -10.10 9.15 -26.56
CA SER A 72 -8.94 8.50 -27.17
C SER A 72 -9.30 7.20 -27.88
N ALA A 73 -10.17 6.37 -27.28
CA ALA A 73 -10.66 5.14 -27.88
C ALA A 73 -11.51 5.41 -29.15
N MET A 74 -12.39 6.43 -29.12
CA MET A 74 -13.18 6.84 -30.28
C MET A 74 -12.30 7.31 -31.42
N LEU A 75 -11.27 8.12 -31.16
CA LEU A 75 -10.30 8.57 -32.16
C LEU A 75 -9.50 7.41 -32.74
N ALA A 76 -9.05 6.47 -31.89
CA ALA A 76 -8.38 5.25 -32.33
C ALA A 76 -9.27 4.35 -33.21
N ALA A 77 -10.59 4.39 -33.00
CA ALA A 77 -11.57 3.69 -33.84
C ALA A 77 -11.86 4.43 -35.18
N GLY A 78 -11.24 5.59 -35.42
CA GLY A 78 -11.33 6.31 -36.70
C GLY A 78 -12.30 7.50 -36.72
N LEU A 79 -12.92 7.86 -35.57
CA LEU A 79 -13.70 9.10 -35.48
C LEU A 79 -12.77 10.32 -35.41
N THR A 80 -13.29 11.49 -35.77
CA THR A 80 -12.60 12.77 -35.57
C THR A 80 -13.23 13.54 -34.42
N LEU A 81 -12.57 14.57 -33.92
CA LEU A 81 -13.14 15.44 -32.89
C LEU A 81 -14.45 16.09 -33.32
N ALA A 82 -14.63 16.35 -34.64
CA ALA A 82 -15.84 16.91 -35.23
C ALA A 82 -16.99 15.87 -35.29
N ASP A 83 -16.71 14.59 -35.24
CA ASP A 83 -17.71 13.53 -35.25
C ASP A 83 -18.25 13.18 -33.84
N ILE A 84 -17.56 13.62 -32.78
CA ILE A 84 -17.90 13.27 -31.40
C ILE A 84 -18.79 14.35 -30.78
N PRO A 85 -20.03 14.04 -30.39
CA PRO A 85 -20.93 15.00 -29.74
C PRO A 85 -20.38 15.53 -28.41
N CYS A 86 -20.57 16.81 -28.12
CA CYS A 86 -20.12 17.44 -26.88
C CYS A 86 -21.13 18.44 -26.31
N GLY A 87 -22.27 17.98 -25.84
CA GLY A 87 -23.27 18.78 -25.13
C GLY A 87 -23.50 20.17 -25.68
N LYS A 88 -23.33 21.20 -24.85
CA LYS A 88 -23.51 22.62 -25.23
C LYS A 88 -22.55 23.15 -26.31
N TYR A 89 -21.45 22.44 -26.55
CA TYR A 89 -20.47 22.82 -27.59
C TYR A 89 -20.79 22.26 -28.97
N GLY A 90 -21.78 21.35 -29.06
CA GLY A 90 -22.12 20.65 -30.28
C GLY A 90 -21.18 19.48 -30.55
N THR A 91 -19.91 19.74 -30.86
CA THR A 91 -18.87 18.74 -31.14
C THR A 91 -17.58 19.04 -30.38
N LEU A 92 -16.74 18.03 -30.18
CA LEU A 92 -15.52 18.10 -29.36
C LEU A 92 -14.44 19.04 -29.91
N ASP A 93 -14.39 19.27 -31.21
CA ASP A 93 -13.50 20.25 -31.83
C ASP A 93 -13.74 21.70 -31.37
N LYS A 94 -14.91 21.95 -30.78
CA LYS A 94 -15.32 23.25 -30.22
C LYS A 94 -15.28 23.32 -28.71
N TYR A 95 -14.85 22.27 -28.04
CA TYR A 95 -14.79 22.20 -26.57
C TYR A 95 -13.81 23.23 -26.01
N VAL A 96 -14.25 23.96 -25.00
CA VAL A 96 -13.42 24.89 -24.21
C VAL A 96 -13.68 24.59 -22.72
N PRO A 97 -12.65 24.34 -21.92
CA PRO A 97 -12.81 24.20 -20.47
C PRO A 97 -13.34 25.50 -19.86
N ASP A 98 -14.44 25.43 -19.12
CA ASP A 98 -15.11 26.59 -18.52
C ASP A 98 -15.42 26.39 -17.03
N ALA A 99 -14.56 25.66 -16.31
CA ALA A 99 -14.73 25.36 -14.90
C ALA A 99 -14.66 26.64 -14.02
N ASP A 100 -15.66 26.81 -13.17
CA ASP A 100 -15.75 27.89 -12.18
C ASP A 100 -15.34 27.44 -10.77
N TYR A 101 -14.54 26.38 -10.69
CA TYR A 101 -14.02 25.74 -9.48
C TYR A 101 -12.51 25.57 -9.55
N VAL A 102 -11.90 25.28 -8.40
CA VAL A 102 -10.47 25.00 -8.28
C VAL A 102 -10.23 23.54 -7.95
N VAL A 103 -9.34 22.89 -8.68
CA VAL A 103 -8.91 21.53 -8.42
C VAL A 103 -7.47 21.51 -7.92
N ILE A 104 -7.22 20.88 -6.80
CA ILE A 104 -5.90 20.63 -6.22
C ILE A 104 -5.58 19.14 -6.31
N LYS A 105 -4.40 18.84 -6.84
CA LYS A 105 -3.79 17.53 -6.77
C LYS A 105 -2.70 17.55 -5.72
N PHE A 106 -2.69 16.56 -4.84
CA PHE A 106 -1.64 16.40 -3.84
C PHE A 106 -1.06 14.99 -3.91
N ALA A 107 0.28 14.88 -3.91
CA ALA A 107 0.94 13.59 -3.95
C ALA A 107 0.96 12.93 -2.58
N ARG A 108 0.79 11.61 -2.53
CA ARG A 108 1.00 10.77 -1.33
C ARG A 108 2.36 10.11 -1.43
N TRP A 109 3.22 10.39 -0.46
CA TRP A 109 4.52 9.76 -0.31
C TRP A 109 4.48 8.71 0.80
N ALA A 110 5.50 7.84 0.83
CA ALA A 110 5.61 6.76 1.81
C ALA A 110 7.03 6.68 2.41
N PHE A 111 7.70 7.83 2.55
CA PHE A 111 9.05 7.87 3.15
C PHE A 111 9.09 7.27 4.54
N GLU A 112 7.98 7.41 5.29
CA GLU A 112 7.83 6.84 6.64
C GLU A 112 7.88 5.31 6.70
N LYS A 113 7.72 4.64 5.55
CA LYS A 113 7.75 3.18 5.43
C LYS A 113 9.16 2.62 5.21
N PHE A 114 10.14 3.47 4.89
CA PHE A 114 11.48 3.04 4.53
C PHE A 114 12.51 3.63 5.47
N LYS A 115 13.00 2.81 6.41
CA LYS A 115 14.06 3.22 7.34
C LYS A 115 15.34 3.59 6.56
N GLY A 116 15.95 4.73 6.90
CA GLY A 116 17.21 5.18 6.32
C GLY A 116 17.09 5.94 5.00
N VAL A 117 15.89 6.09 4.44
CA VAL A 117 15.66 6.92 3.25
C VAL A 117 15.50 8.38 3.66
N GLU A 118 16.28 9.25 3.03
CA GLU A 118 16.14 10.70 3.21
C GLU A 118 14.83 11.18 2.52
N ASP A 119 13.99 11.90 3.27
CA ASP A 119 12.82 12.58 2.72
C ASP A 119 13.25 13.80 1.89
N LYS A 120 13.64 13.51 0.65
CA LYS A 120 14.08 14.51 -0.32
C LYS A 120 13.37 14.33 -1.65
N LEU A 121 12.74 15.40 -2.13
CA LEU A 121 12.09 15.44 -3.44
C LEU A 121 13.07 15.93 -4.51
N GLY A 122 12.99 15.34 -5.70
CA GLY A 122 13.88 15.66 -6.82
C GLY A 122 13.22 15.29 -8.16
N THR A 123 14.04 14.99 -9.15
CA THR A 123 13.60 14.64 -10.51
C THR A 123 13.04 13.22 -10.60
N GLN A 124 13.41 12.34 -9.68
CA GLN A 124 12.88 10.99 -9.61
C GLN A 124 11.51 11.00 -8.93
N MET A 125 10.54 10.29 -9.52
CA MET A 125 9.21 10.12 -8.91
C MET A 125 9.34 9.21 -7.68
N ARG A 126 8.84 9.69 -6.51
CA ARG A 126 8.79 8.95 -5.25
C ARG A 126 7.39 8.86 -4.64
N ALA A 127 6.38 9.42 -5.33
CA ALA A 127 4.99 9.33 -4.90
C ALA A 127 4.41 7.96 -5.20
N VAL A 128 3.69 7.40 -4.23
CA VAL A 128 3.02 6.08 -4.33
C VAL A 128 1.53 6.21 -4.70
N GLY A 129 0.96 7.40 -4.51
CA GLY A 129 -0.43 7.71 -4.84
C GLY A 129 -0.67 9.21 -4.89
N GLU A 130 -1.91 9.60 -5.14
CA GLU A 130 -2.33 11.00 -5.15
C GLU A 130 -3.80 11.15 -4.75
N VAL A 131 -4.15 12.35 -4.30
CA VAL A 131 -5.52 12.76 -4.07
C VAL A 131 -5.86 13.94 -4.97
N MET A 132 -7.14 14.07 -5.28
CA MET A 132 -7.72 15.24 -5.92
C MET A 132 -8.79 15.81 -5.01
N SER A 133 -8.84 17.12 -4.90
CA SER A 133 -9.88 17.83 -4.19
C SER A 133 -10.42 18.97 -5.06
N ILE A 134 -11.69 19.29 -4.88
CA ILE A 134 -12.38 20.33 -5.62
C ILE A 134 -13.00 21.30 -4.62
N GLY A 135 -12.95 22.59 -4.92
CA GLY A 135 -13.59 23.66 -4.14
C GLY A 135 -13.82 24.90 -5.00
N LYS A 136 -14.63 25.84 -4.53
CA LYS A 136 -14.81 27.12 -5.23
C LYS A 136 -13.61 28.05 -5.09
N THR A 137 -12.83 27.89 -4.01
CA THR A 137 -11.62 28.69 -3.78
C THR A 137 -10.39 27.80 -3.66
N TYR A 138 -9.20 28.38 -3.87
CA TYR A 138 -7.94 27.69 -3.68
C TYR A 138 -7.77 27.18 -2.23
N LYS A 139 -8.08 28.02 -1.24
CA LYS A 139 -7.93 27.68 0.19
C LYS A 139 -8.82 26.50 0.58
N GLU A 140 -10.08 26.51 0.16
CA GLU A 140 -11.03 25.42 0.39
C GLU A 140 -10.53 24.10 -0.21
N ALA A 141 -10.17 24.12 -1.51
CA ALA A 141 -9.65 22.93 -2.20
C ALA A 141 -8.33 22.44 -1.57
N PHE A 142 -7.43 23.36 -1.16
CA PHE A 142 -6.15 23.00 -0.57
C PHE A 142 -6.31 22.31 0.78
N GLN A 143 -7.14 22.82 1.67
CA GLN A 143 -7.41 22.18 2.96
C GLN A 143 -8.14 20.84 2.82
N LYS A 144 -9.06 20.71 1.85
CA LYS A 144 -9.64 19.41 1.49
C LYS A 144 -8.59 18.41 1.04
N ALA A 145 -7.62 18.83 0.20
CA ALA A 145 -6.55 17.95 -0.23
C ALA A 145 -5.72 17.42 0.94
N ILE A 146 -5.44 18.26 1.96
CA ILE A 146 -4.69 17.82 3.15
C ILE A 146 -5.42 16.71 3.91
N ARG A 147 -6.71 16.88 4.19
CA ARG A 147 -7.46 15.84 4.91
C ARG A 147 -7.75 14.59 4.08
N SER A 148 -7.73 14.72 2.73
CA SER A 148 -7.84 13.59 1.82
C SER A 148 -6.60 12.68 1.79
N LEU A 149 -5.41 13.17 2.21
CA LEU A 149 -4.16 12.38 2.22
C LEU A 149 -4.16 11.23 3.24
N GLU A 150 -5.07 11.25 4.21
CA GLU A 150 -5.20 10.23 5.26
C GLU A 150 -3.90 9.99 6.04
N THR A 151 -3.22 11.09 6.37
CA THR A 151 -2.00 11.10 7.19
C THR A 151 -2.26 11.41 8.66
N GLY A 152 -3.52 11.40 9.10
CA GLY A 152 -3.95 11.82 10.43
C GLY A 152 -4.00 13.34 10.62
N ARG A 153 -3.84 14.11 9.52
CA ARG A 153 -3.89 15.58 9.54
C ARG A 153 -5.16 16.08 8.90
N TYR A 154 -5.82 16.99 9.59
CA TYR A 154 -7.07 17.61 9.14
C TYR A 154 -6.90 19.08 8.74
N GLY A 155 -5.69 19.63 8.92
CA GLY A 155 -5.27 20.98 8.54
C GLY A 155 -3.75 21.06 8.35
N LEU A 156 -3.25 22.26 8.11
CA LEU A 156 -1.83 22.52 7.78
C LEU A 156 -0.96 22.77 9.01
N GLY A 157 -1.51 23.28 10.10
CA GLY A 157 -0.77 23.62 11.32
C GLY A 157 -0.56 22.43 12.26
N HIS A 158 0.31 22.63 13.24
CA HIS A 158 0.62 21.67 14.30
C HIS A 158 1.04 20.29 13.81
N ALA A 159 1.75 20.25 12.66
CA ALA A 159 2.27 19.03 12.08
C ALA A 159 3.57 18.59 12.80
N LYS A 160 3.63 17.33 13.22
CA LYS A 160 4.79 16.75 13.95
C LYS A 160 5.20 17.63 15.14
N ASP A 161 6.52 17.88 15.29
CA ASP A 161 7.16 18.74 16.28
C ASP A 161 7.56 20.11 15.70
N PHE A 162 6.99 20.54 14.59
CA PHE A 162 7.41 21.77 13.90
C PHE A 162 7.09 23.03 14.71
N ASP A 163 6.04 22.98 15.52
CA ASP A 163 5.66 24.06 16.46
C ASP A 163 6.70 24.30 17.55
N THR A 164 7.54 23.31 17.87
CA THR A 164 8.65 23.45 18.85
C THR A 164 9.90 24.10 18.27
N LYS A 165 9.99 24.19 16.91
CA LYS A 165 11.16 24.70 16.20
C LYS A 165 11.14 26.24 16.09
N SER A 166 12.33 26.82 16.03
CA SER A 166 12.48 28.24 15.73
C SER A 166 12.25 28.54 14.25
N LYS A 167 11.98 29.81 13.92
CA LYS A 167 11.88 30.29 12.53
C LYS A 167 13.12 29.88 11.71
N GLU A 168 14.31 30.08 12.25
CA GLU A 168 15.59 29.84 11.58
C GLU A 168 15.78 28.33 11.27
N GLU A 169 15.37 27.44 12.19
CA GLU A 169 15.41 26.00 11.98
C GLU A 169 14.45 25.58 10.86
N LEU A 170 13.21 26.09 10.87
CA LEU A 170 12.22 25.80 9.83
C LEU A 170 12.67 26.28 8.44
N LEU A 171 13.21 27.51 8.35
CA LEU A 171 13.77 28.04 7.11
C LEU A 171 14.95 27.20 6.59
N LYS A 172 15.81 26.72 7.50
CA LYS A 172 16.91 25.82 7.14
C LYS A 172 16.41 24.47 6.60
N MET A 173 15.36 23.90 7.19
CA MET A 173 14.76 22.66 6.71
C MET A 173 14.13 22.83 5.31
N LEU A 174 13.61 24.02 4.97
CA LEU A 174 13.00 24.31 3.67
C LEU A 174 14.01 24.45 2.51
N ILE A 175 15.32 24.54 2.79
CA ILE A 175 16.35 24.55 1.74
C ILE A 175 16.32 23.27 0.92
N THR A 176 16.03 22.12 1.56
CA THR A 176 15.86 20.83 0.89
C THR A 176 14.38 20.56 0.70
N PRO A 177 13.89 20.41 -0.54
CA PRO A 177 12.47 20.08 -0.78
C PRO A 177 12.15 18.69 -0.19
N SER A 178 11.18 18.63 0.70
CA SER A 178 10.70 17.38 1.34
C SER A 178 9.20 17.17 1.14
N SER A 179 8.70 15.99 1.49
CA SER A 179 7.26 15.71 1.52
C SER A 179 6.51 16.62 2.51
N GLU A 180 7.20 17.10 3.54
CA GLU A 180 6.69 17.95 4.63
C GLU A 180 6.72 19.45 4.32
N ARG A 181 7.22 19.86 3.16
CA ARG A 181 7.49 21.28 2.85
C ARG A 181 6.29 22.22 3.04
N HIS A 182 5.05 21.76 2.78
CA HIS A 182 3.86 22.61 2.94
C HIS A 182 3.58 22.91 4.42
N PHE A 183 3.74 21.93 5.28
CA PHE A 183 3.60 22.05 6.72
C PHE A 183 4.72 22.90 7.33
N LEU A 184 5.96 22.74 6.83
CA LEU A 184 7.10 23.56 7.22
C LEU A 184 6.90 25.03 6.84
N MET A 185 6.42 25.33 5.62
CA MET A 185 6.11 26.70 5.19
C MET A 185 5.00 27.31 6.04
N TYR A 186 3.96 26.56 6.35
CA TYR A 186 2.84 27.00 7.18
C TYR A 186 3.31 27.38 8.59
N GLU A 187 4.12 26.53 9.22
CA GLU A 187 4.65 26.79 10.55
C GLU A 187 5.69 27.93 10.55
N ALA A 188 6.50 28.04 9.49
CA ALA A 188 7.43 29.17 9.37
C ALA A 188 6.69 30.51 9.28
N LEU A 189 5.57 30.58 8.54
CA LEU A 189 4.69 31.77 8.49
C LEU A 189 4.13 32.10 9.88
N ARG A 190 3.70 31.09 10.63
CA ARG A 190 3.23 31.24 12.03
C ARG A 190 4.31 31.81 12.94
N LYS A 191 5.58 31.39 12.76
CA LYS A 191 6.76 31.89 13.50
C LYS A 191 7.28 33.24 12.99
N GLY A 192 6.55 33.90 12.06
CA GLY A 192 6.88 35.24 11.57
C GLY A 192 7.85 35.26 10.39
N ALA A 193 7.98 34.17 9.63
CA ALA A 193 8.65 34.24 8.34
C ALA A 193 7.80 35.05 7.35
N THR A 194 8.45 35.83 6.48
CA THR A 194 7.73 36.60 5.45
C THR A 194 7.49 35.75 4.20
N VAL A 195 6.54 36.15 3.37
CA VAL A 195 6.25 35.53 2.08
C VAL A 195 7.49 35.59 1.18
N GLU A 196 8.23 36.70 1.20
CA GLU A 196 9.43 36.91 0.40
C GLU A 196 10.56 35.96 0.85
N GLU A 197 10.79 35.82 2.18
CA GLU A 197 11.78 34.87 2.72
C GLU A 197 11.49 33.44 2.23
N LEU A 198 10.23 33.02 2.30
CA LEU A 198 9.81 31.71 1.82
C LEU A 198 9.93 31.55 0.30
N HIS A 199 9.55 32.59 -0.46
CA HIS A 199 9.71 32.60 -1.92
C HIS A 199 11.19 32.46 -2.31
N ASP A 200 12.08 33.19 -1.63
CA ASP A 200 13.49 33.18 -1.94
C ASP A 200 14.16 31.83 -1.67
N ILE A 201 13.71 31.11 -0.65
CA ILE A 201 14.23 29.77 -0.31
C ILE A 201 13.60 28.70 -1.18
N THR A 202 12.26 28.67 -1.30
CA THR A 202 11.53 27.54 -1.90
C THR A 202 11.25 27.71 -3.37
N LYS A 203 11.32 28.93 -3.90
CA LYS A 203 10.86 29.34 -5.23
C LYS A 203 9.36 29.11 -5.51
N VAL A 204 8.59 28.80 -4.47
CA VAL A 204 7.11 28.77 -4.56
C VAL A 204 6.63 30.18 -4.88
N LYS A 205 5.71 30.31 -5.83
CA LYS A 205 5.18 31.65 -6.24
C LYS A 205 4.54 32.36 -5.06
N VAL A 206 4.78 33.65 -4.95
CA VAL A 206 4.26 34.56 -3.92
C VAL A 206 2.77 34.37 -3.69
N TRP A 207 1.98 34.33 -4.76
CA TRP A 207 0.53 34.16 -4.66
C TRP A 207 0.08 32.94 -3.83
N PHE A 208 0.75 31.78 -3.96
CA PHE A 208 0.42 30.58 -3.15
C PHE A 208 0.82 30.75 -1.68
N LEU A 209 1.92 31.46 -1.44
CA LEU A 209 2.38 31.75 -0.07
C LEU A 209 1.48 32.76 0.63
N GLU A 210 0.94 33.74 -0.12
CA GLU A 210 -0.06 34.69 0.38
C GLU A 210 -1.34 33.95 0.80
N GLN A 211 -1.84 33.01 -0.04
CA GLN A 211 -3.01 32.20 0.31
C GLN A 211 -2.77 31.37 1.59
N MET A 212 -1.56 30.85 1.77
CA MET A 212 -1.17 30.11 2.98
C MET A 212 -1.07 31.07 4.18
N LYS A 213 -0.54 32.28 4.01
CA LYS A 213 -0.45 33.29 5.05
C LYS A 213 -1.82 33.73 5.56
N GLU A 214 -2.79 33.92 4.63
CA GLU A 214 -4.17 34.24 4.99
C GLU A 214 -4.80 33.15 5.88
N LEU A 215 -4.53 31.85 5.59
CA LEU A 215 -4.98 30.73 6.44
C LEU A 215 -4.30 30.77 7.82
N VAL A 216 -3.00 31.08 7.89
CA VAL A 216 -2.28 31.22 9.16
C VAL A 216 -2.88 32.34 9.99
N ASP A 217 -3.16 33.51 9.42
CA ASP A 217 -3.70 34.67 10.13
C ASP A 217 -5.09 34.37 10.68
N GLU A 218 -5.93 33.68 9.95
CA GLU A 218 -7.25 33.24 10.38
C GLU A 218 -7.16 32.21 11.51
N GLU A 219 -6.27 31.23 11.39
CA GLU A 219 -6.04 30.21 12.41
C GLU A 219 -5.53 30.82 13.73
N GLU A 220 -4.59 31.76 13.69
CA GLU A 220 -4.09 32.44 14.87
C GLU A 220 -5.18 33.28 15.56
N ALA A 221 -6.07 33.91 14.76
CA ALA A 221 -7.23 34.63 15.32
C ALA A 221 -8.23 33.69 15.99
N LEU A 222 -8.42 32.47 15.48
CA LEU A 222 -9.25 31.44 16.10
C LEU A 222 -8.62 30.92 17.41
N ILE A 223 -7.32 30.61 17.39
CA ILE A 223 -6.55 30.09 18.53
C ILE A 223 -6.52 31.09 19.72
N ALA A 224 -6.60 32.39 19.43
CA ALA A 224 -6.69 33.41 20.48
C ALA A 224 -7.90 33.21 21.42
N ASN A 225 -8.92 32.44 20.98
CA ASN A 225 -10.12 32.10 21.74
C ASN A 225 -10.16 30.61 22.15
N LYS A 226 -9.02 29.98 22.29
CA LYS A 226 -8.89 28.57 22.68
C LYS A 226 -9.68 28.23 23.93
N GLY A 227 -10.35 27.09 23.95
CA GLY A 227 -11.27 26.67 25.04
C GLY A 227 -12.71 27.14 24.88
N ALA A 228 -13.03 27.87 23.79
CA ALA A 228 -14.39 28.33 23.50
C ALA A 228 -14.77 28.07 22.03
N LEU A 229 -16.07 27.92 21.77
CA LEU A 229 -16.58 27.87 20.41
C LEU A 229 -16.36 29.22 19.70
N PRO A 230 -15.97 29.20 18.41
CA PRO A 230 -15.72 30.43 17.65
C PRO A 230 -17.00 31.26 17.51
N ALA A 231 -16.86 32.58 17.38
CA ALA A 231 -17.98 33.45 17.05
C ALA A 231 -18.61 33.04 15.69
N ASP A 232 -19.89 33.38 15.49
CA ASP A 232 -20.64 32.93 14.32
C ASP A 232 -19.97 33.33 13.00
N ASP A 233 -19.58 34.60 12.87
CA ASP A 233 -18.89 35.09 11.68
C ASP A 233 -17.51 34.41 11.47
N ALA A 234 -16.79 34.14 12.55
CA ALA A 234 -15.50 33.45 12.49
C ALA A 234 -15.66 31.97 12.05
N LEU A 235 -16.71 31.29 12.56
CA LEU A 235 -17.02 29.94 12.12
C LEU A 235 -17.40 29.88 10.64
N ILE A 236 -18.24 30.81 10.19
CA ILE A 236 -18.66 30.92 8.79
C ILE A 236 -17.45 31.17 7.88
N ALA A 237 -16.55 32.10 8.25
CA ALA A 237 -15.34 32.39 7.49
C ALA A 237 -14.41 31.15 7.43
N ALA A 238 -14.17 30.51 8.56
CA ALA A 238 -13.33 29.30 8.65
C ALA A 238 -13.87 28.17 7.76
N LYS A 239 -15.17 27.89 7.80
CA LYS A 239 -15.78 26.86 6.92
C LYS A 239 -15.64 27.23 5.44
N LYS A 240 -15.86 28.48 5.05
CA LYS A 240 -15.67 28.96 3.68
C LYS A 240 -14.23 28.88 3.20
N ASN A 241 -13.25 28.95 4.10
CA ASN A 241 -11.85 28.76 3.82
C ASN A 241 -11.37 27.30 3.95
N GLY A 242 -12.27 26.35 4.24
CA GLY A 242 -12.03 24.92 4.20
C GLY A 242 -11.56 24.30 5.50
N PHE A 243 -11.62 24.98 6.63
CA PHE A 243 -11.32 24.40 7.94
C PHE A 243 -12.35 23.31 8.30
N ALA A 244 -11.87 22.09 8.54
CA ALA A 244 -12.70 20.96 8.96
C ALA A 244 -13.13 21.08 10.43
N ASP A 245 -14.31 20.56 10.78
CA ASP A 245 -14.80 20.54 12.16
C ASP A 245 -13.79 19.86 13.10
N LYS A 246 -13.18 18.76 12.65
CA LYS A 246 -12.12 18.04 13.37
C LYS A 246 -10.89 18.90 13.64
N TYR A 247 -10.45 19.68 12.62
CA TYR A 247 -9.30 20.55 12.79
C TYR A 247 -9.61 21.73 13.74
N LEU A 248 -10.77 22.34 13.60
CA LEU A 248 -11.23 23.38 14.54
C LEU A 248 -11.30 22.84 15.96
N SER A 249 -11.80 21.61 16.15
CA SER A 249 -11.81 20.93 17.45
C SER A 249 -10.40 20.81 18.04
N GLN A 250 -9.41 20.43 17.23
CA GLN A 250 -8.02 20.28 17.66
C GLN A 250 -7.39 21.60 18.08
N ILE A 251 -7.50 22.65 17.26
CA ILE A 251 -6.84 23.94 17.54
C ILE A 251 -7.53 24.75 18.65
N LEU A 252 -8.84 24.57 18.82
CA LEU A 252 -9.63 25.26 19.86
C LEU A 252 -9.75 24.47 21.17
N GLU A 253 -9.37 23.19 21.19
CA GLU A 253 -9.56 22.26 22.33
C GLU A 253 -11.03 22.17 22.80
N VAL A 254 -11.96 22.11 21.86
CA VAL A 254 -13.39 21.89 22.09
C VAL A 254 -13.87 20.63 21.39
N PRO A 255 -14.92 19.94 21.86
CA PRO A 255 -15.43 18.75 21.18
C PRO A 255 -15.84 19.03 19.74
N GLU A 256 -15.50 18.13 18.82
CA GLU A 256 -15.90 18.23 17.41
C GLU A 256 -17.44 18.30 17.25
N GLN A 257 -18.16 17.56 18.09
CA GLN A 257 -19.61 17.55 18.10
C GLN A 257 -20.19 18.94 18.37
N ASP A 258 -19.63 19.70 19.29
CA ASP A 258 -20.11 21.05 19.64
C ASP A 258 -19.95 22.04 18.48
N ILE A 259 -18.84 21.91 17.73
CA ILE A 259 -18.62 22.71 16.52
C ILE A 259 -19.66 22.34 15.45
N ARG A 260 -19.90 21.07 15.25
CA ARG A 260 -20.89 20.55 14.28
C ARG A 260 -22.29 21.01 14.64
N GLU A 261 -22.69 20.90 15.91
CA GLU A 261 -24.00 21.34 16.39
C GLU A 261 -24.18 22.84 16.19
N LYS A 262 -23.17 23.65 16.53
CA LYS A 262 -23.19 25.09 16.29
C LYS A 262 -23.31 25.41 14.80
N ARG A 263 -22.57 24.76 13.93
CA ARG A 263 -22.64 24.94 12.48
C ARG A 263 -24.03 24.63 11.93
N ILE A 264 -24.65 23.53 12.37
CA ILE A 264 -26.00 23.14 11.96
C ILE A 264 -27.04 24.17 12.49
N ALA A 265 -26.89 24.63 13.73
CA ALA A 265 -27.79 25.63 14.34
C ALA A 265 -27.75 26.97 13.59
N LEU A 266 -26.63 27.34 12.98
CA LEU A 266 -26.48 28.50 12.10
C LEU A 266 -27.02 28.30 10.69
N GLY A 267 -27.50 27.10 10.34
CA GLY A 267 -27.87 26.73 8.98
C GLY A 267 -26.68 26.71 8.01
N LEU A 268 -25.47 26.58 8.51
CA LEU A 268 -24.24 26.52 7.72
C LEU A 268 -24.02 25.08 7.29
N GLU A 269 -24.63 24.72 6.19
CA GLU A 269 -24.53 23.41 5.56
C GLU A 269 -23.75 23.47 4.23
N GLU A 270 -23.16 22.39 3.83
CA GLU A 270 -22.47 22.27 2.55
C GLU A 270 -23.44 22.29 1.38
N ALA A 271 -23.10 23.07 0.37
CA ALA A 271 -23.72 22.99 -0.94
C ALA A 271 -22.97 21.99 -1.82
N TRP A 272 -23.66 21.37 -2.75
CA TRP A 272 -23.12 20.38 -3.65
C TRP A 272 -23.16 20.90 -5.09
N GLU A 273 -22.00 21.05 -5.70
CA GLU A 273 -21.83 21.55 -7.06
C GLU A 273 -21.45 20.42 -8.02
N PRO A 274 -22.04 20.38 -9.24
CA PRO A 274 -21.72 19.36 -10.23
C PRO A 274 -20.46 19.70 -11.03
N VAL A 275 -19.66 18.69 -11.34
CA VAL A 275 -18.72 18.69 -12.46
C VAL A 275 -19.34 17.86 -13.57
N HIS A 276 -19.78 18.53 -14.63
CA HIS A 276 -20.44 17.88 -15.77
C HIS A 276 -19.45 17.13 -16.64
N VAL A 277 -19.82 15.92 -17.06
CA VAL A 277 -18.98 15.08 -17.92
C VAL A 277 -19.33 15.32 -19.39
N SER A 278 -18.34 15.82 -20.13
CA SER A 278 -18.49 16.15 -21.56
C SER A 278 -18.79 14.91 -22.42
N GLY A 279 -19.65 15.07 -23.42
CA GLY A 279 -20.00 13.98 -24.33
C GLY A 279 -20.94 12.91 -23.75
N THR A 280 -21.46 13.13 -22.54
CA THR A 280 -22.47 12.29 -21.92
C THR A 280 -23.78 13.06 -21.75
N GLN A 281 -24.90 12.33 -21.60
CA GLN A 281 -26.18 12.95 -21.29
C GLN A 281 -26.34 13.04 -19.78
N ASP A 282 -26.27 14.26 -19.24
CA ASP A 282 -26.57 14.62 -17.84
C ASP A 282 -25.74 13.89 -16.77
N LYS A 283 -24.54 13.34 -17.12
CA LYS A 283 -23.63 12.76 -16.15
C LYS A 283 -22.81 13.84 -15.48
N ALA A 284 -22.72 13.74 -14.15
CA ALA A 284 -21.91 14.64 -13.33
C ALA A 284 -21.42 13.87 -12.09
N TYR A 285 -20.36 14.34 -11.48
CA TYR A 285 -19.96 14.02 -10.12
C TYR A 285 -19.95 15.30 -9.29
N TYR A 286 -20.04 15.15 -7.96
CA TYR A 286 -20.35 16.25 -7.07
C TYR A 286 -19.19 16.49 -6.11
N TYR A 287 -19.00 17.77 -5.73
CA TYR A 287 -18.11 18.20 -4.66
C TYR A 287 -18.82 19.17 -3.73
N SER A 288 -18.43 19.19 -2.46
CA SER A 288 -18.98 20.08 -1.46
C SER A 288 -18.32 21.46 -1.49
N THR A 289 -19.05 22.49 -1.10
CA THR A 289 -18.53 23.83 -0.87
C THR A 289 -19.43 24.64 0.06
N TYR A 290 -18.83 25.56 0.83
CA TYR A 290 -19.57 26.57 1.59
C TYR A 290 -19.69 27.92 0.85
N ASN A 291 -19.25 27.96 -0.42
CA ASN A 291 -19.13 29.17 -1.25
C ASN A 291 -20.10 29.19 -2.46
N ALA A 292 -21.12 28.36 -2.46
CA ALA A 292 -22.12 28.31 -3.52
C ALA A 292 -23.50 27.90 -2.99
N GLU A 293 -24.50 27.93 -3.85
CA GLU A 293 -25.82 27.34 -3.62
C GLU A 293 -25.83 25.88 -4.06
N ASP A 294 -26.63 25.07 -3.40
CA ASP A 294 -26.75 23.63 -3.69
C ASP A 294 -27.42 23.38 -5.05
N LYS A 295 -26.74 22.63 -5.92
CA LYS A 295 -27.22 22.25 -7.25
C LYS A 295 -27.35 20.73 -7.45
N ASN A 296 -27.28 19.95 -6.38
CA ASN A 296 -27.37 18.51 -6.47
C ASN A 296 -28.83 18.02 -6.44
N PRO A 297 -29.36 17.49 -7.55
CA PRO A 297 -30.70 16.91 -7.57
C PRO A 297 -30.73 15.59 -6.78
N ILE A 298 -31.73 15.43 -5.92
CA ILE A 298 -31.97 14.22 -5.16
C ILE A 298 -33.04 13.39 -5.87
N SER A 299 -32.70 12.14 -6.23
CA SER A 299 -33.68 11.18 -6.73
C SER A 299 -34.39 10.49 -5.56
N GLU A 300 -35.66 10.12 -5.76
CA GLU A 300 -36.44 9.33 -4.79
C GLU A 300 -36.97 8.02 -5.43
N ASP A 301 -36.54 7.73 -6.65
CA ASP A 301 -37.11 6.65 -7.46
C ASP A 301 -36.68 5.26 -6.97
N LYS A 302 -35.53 5.16 -6.33
CA LYS A 302 -34.91 3.90 -5.91
C LYS A 302 -34.29 4.01 -4.51
N PRO A 303 -34.27 2.89 -3.76
CA PRO A 303 -33.48 2.85 -2.53
C PRO A 303 -32.01 3.05 -2.84
N LYS A 304 -31.32 3.86 -2.05
CA LYS A 304 -29.92 4.24 -2.24
C LYS A 304 -29.00 3.49 -1.30
N VAL A 305 -27.85 3.05 -1.79
CA VAL A 305 -26.77 2.49 -0.96
C VAL A 305 -25.50 3.29 -1.20
N MET A 306 -24.87 3.73 -0.12
CA MET A 306 -23.59 4.45 -0.16
C MET A 306 -22.43 3.48 0.04
N ILE A 307 -21.39 3.63 -0.77
CA ILE A 307 -20.13 2.86 -0.69
C ILE A 307 -19.00 3.85 -0.39
N LEU A 308 -18.22 3.57 0.65
CA LEU A 308 -17.02 4.34 0.95
C LEU A 308 -15.82 3.71 0.26
N GLY A 309 -15.12 4.51 -0.54
CA GLY A 309 -13.94 4.09 -1.30
C GLY A 309 -12.67 3.95 -0.46
N GLY A 310 -11.56 3.66 -1.13
CA GLY A 310 -10.28 3.37 -0.47
C GLY A 310 -9.40 4.58 -0.17
N GLY A 311 -9.77 5.79 -0.63
CA GLY A 311 -8.88 6.95 -0.54
C GLY A 311 -7.65 6.83 -1.45
N PRO A 312 -6.55 7.54 -1.16
CA PRO A 312 -5.34 7.51 -1.97
C PRO A 312 -4.65 6.15 -1.91
N ASN A 313 -4.07 5.74 -3.04
CA ASN A 313 -3.18 4.58 -3.05
C ASN A 313 -1.99 4.83 -2.12
N ARG A 314 -1.63 3.81 -1.35
CA ARG A 314 -0.50 3.84 -0.42
C ARG A 314 0.03 2.43 -0.18
N ILE A 315 1.21 2.31 0.39
CA ILE A 315 1.71 1.01 0.85
C ILE A 315 0.75 0.46 1.91
N GLY A 316 0.28 -0.76 1.71
CA GLY A 316 -0.70 -1.41 2.57
C GLY A 316 -2.16 -1.27 2.13
N GLN A 317 -2.47 -0.38 1.19
CA GLN A 317 -3.83 -0.21 0.65
C GLN A 317 -3.77 0.20 -0.83
N GLY A 318 -3.80 -0.79 -1.70
CA GLY A 318 -3.70 -0.63 -3.15
C GLY A 318 -5.04 -0.70 -3.87
N ILE A 319 -4.95 -0.87 -5.19
CA ILE A 319 -6.10 -0.87 -6.13
C ILE A 319 -7.06 -2.06 -5.90
N GLU A 320 -6.65 -3.07 -5.16
CA GLU A 320 -7.43 -4.27 -4.85
C GLU A 320 -8.73 -3.93 -4.09
N PHE A 321 -8.67 -2.91 -3.23
CA PHE A 321 -9.86 -2.41 -2.53
C PHE A 321 -10.78 -1.63 -3.46
N ASP A 322 -10.22 -0.91 -4.43
CA ASP A 322 -11.02 -0.24 -5.44
C ASP A 322 -11.79 -1.25 -6.32
N TYR A 323 -11.14 -2.37 -6.68
CA TYR A 323 -11.82 -3.49 -7.33
C TYR A 323 -13.07 -3.94 -6.53
N CYS A 324 -12.95 -4.07 -5.22
CA CYS A 324 -14.08 -4.44 -4.37
C CYS A 324 -15.19 -3.39 -4.40
N CYS A 325 -14.86 -2.10 -4.32
CA CYS A 325 -15.82 -1.01 -4.38
C CYS A 325 -16.56 -0.95 -5.73
N VAL A 326 -15.83 -1.12 -6.84
CA VAL A 326 -16.39 -1.15 -8.20
C VAL A 326 -17.36 -2.32 -8.37
N HIS A 327 -16.95 -3.52 -8.00
CA HIS A 327 -17.80 -4.69 -8.10
C HIS A 327 -19.02 -4.64 -7.16
N ALA A 328 -18.90 -3.98 -6.00
CA ALA A 328 -20.03 -3.70 -5.12
C ALA A 328 -21.03 -2.75 -5.78
N ALA A 329 -20.57 -1.66 -6.38
CA ALA A 329 -21.45 -0.72 -7.09
C ALA A 329 -22.19 -1.40 -8.24
N LEU A 330 -21.48 -2.19 -9.05
CA LEU A 330 -22.10 -2.93 -10.16
C LEU A 330 -23.12 -3.96 -9.68
N ALA A 331 -22.84 -4.68 -8.59
CA ALA A 331 -23.77 -5.66 -8.03
C ALA A 331 -25.04 -4.99 -7.47
N LEU A 332 -24.89 -3.87 -6.73
CA LEU A 332 -26.04 -3.10 -6.22
C LEU A 332 -26.92 -2.54 -7.34
N LYS A 333 -26.34 -2.05 -8.43
CA LYS A 333 -27.11 -1.63 -9.62
C LYS A 333 -27.94 -2.78 -10.18
N GLN A 334 -27.37 -3.99 -10.28
CA GLN A 334 -28.09 -5.20 -10.75
C GLN A 334 -29.26 -5.59 -9.82
N LEU A 335 -29.13 -5.26 -8.52
CA LEU A 335 -30.19 -5.48 -7.53
C LEU A 335 -31.26 -4.38 -7.51
N GLY A 336 -31.09 -3.33 -8.30
CA GLY A 336 -32.06 -2.23 -8.43
C GLY A 336 -31.85 -1.06 -7.46
N PHE A 337 -30.71 -1.00 -6.75
CA PHE A 337 -30.36 0.13 -5.93
C PHE A 337 -29.74 1.27 -6.76
N GLU A 338 -29.97 2.50 -6.34
CA GLU A 338 -29.15 3.64 -6.74
C GLU A 338 -27.86 3.63 -5.93
N THR A 339 -26.72 3.68 -6.61
CA THR A 339 -25.42 3.56 -5.97
C THR A 339 -24.75 4.91 -5.80
N ILE A 340 -24.29 5.19 -4.58
CA ILE A 340 -23.55 6.40 -4.23
C ILE A 340 -22.13 5.99 -3.87
N MET A 341 -21.14 6.53 -4.59
CA MET A 341 -19.73 6.35 -4.30
C MET A 341 -19.15 7.61 -3.66
N VAL A 342 -18.38 7.45 -2.58
CA VAL A 342 -17.60 8.54 -1.96
C VAL A 342 -16.12 8.17 -2.00
N ASN A 343 -15.31 8.93 -2.73
CA ASN A 343 -13.86 8.71 -2.80
C ASN A 343 -13.14 9.97 -3.31
N CYS A 344 -11.84 10.12 -2.95
CA CYS A 344 -11.00 11.27 -3.32
C CYS A 344 -9.82 10.91 -4.23
N ASN A 345 -9.72 9.68 -4.68
CA ASN A 345 -8.60 9.19 -5.48
C ASN A 345 -8.88 9.32 -6.98
N PRO A 346 -8.15 10.18 -7.73
CA PRO A 346 -8.40 10.35 -9.17
C PRO A 346 -7.91 9.18 -10.03
N GLU A 347 -7.09 8.29 -9.48
CA GLU A 347 -6.45 7.19 -10.21
C GLU A 347 -7.28 5.90 -10.21
N THR A 348 -8.45 5.88 -9.58
CA THR A 348 -9.28 4.69 -9.38
C THR A 348 -10.50 4.65 -10.29
N VAL A 349 -10.96 3.43 -10.61
CA VAL A 349 -12.15 3.18 -11.42
C VAL A 349 -13.44 3.51 -10.64
N SER A 350 -13.42 3.39 -9.31
CA SER A 350 -14.56 3.79 -8.47
C SER A 350 -14.94 5.27 -8.63
N THR A 351 -13.98 6.11 -9.01
CA THR A 351 -14.20 7.53 -9.30
C THR A 351 -14.43 7.85 -10.77
N ASP A 352 -14.68 6.86 -11.61
CA ASP A 352 -15.17 7.06 -12.97
C ASP A 352 -16.68 7.31 -12.94
N TYR A 353 -17.13 8.25 -13.79
CA TYR A 353 -18.50 8.77 -13.81
C TYR A 353 -19.58 7.73 -14.13
N ASP A 354 -19.21 6.56 -14.65
CA ASP A 354 -20.11 5.48 -15.05
C ASP A 354 -20.09 4.27 -14.10
N THR A 355 -19.19 4.25 -13.12
CA THR A 355 -19.09 3.15 -12.15
C THR A 355 -20.28 3.14 -11.18
N SER A 356 -20.57 4.27 -10.53
CA SER A 356 -21.76 4.45 -9.67
C SER A 356 -22.83 5.28 -10.38
N ASP A 357 -24.04 5.34 -9.83
CA ASP A 357 -25.09 6.24 -10.35
C ASP A 357 -24.77 7.68 -9.93
N LYS A 358 -24.20 7.86 -8.74
CA LYS A 358 -23.79 9.13 -8.21
C LYS A 358 -22.40 9.04 -7.55
N LEU A 359 -21.51 9.95 -7.88
CA LEU A 359 -20.16 10.03 -7.30
C LEU A 359 -20.00 11.34 -6.56
N TYR A 360 -19.55 11.26 -5.30
CA TYR A 360 -19.07 12.37 -4.50
C TYR A 360 -17.55 12.32 -4.44
N PHE A 361 -16.91 13.34 -4.99
CA PHE A 361 -15.46 13.47 -5.00
C PHE A 361 -15.00 14.22 -3.75
N GLU A 362 -14.98 13.49 -2.62
CA GLU A 362 -14.79 14.06 -1.28
C GLU A 362 -13.83 13.25 -0.41
N PRO A 363 -13.23 13.88 0.62
CA PRO A 363 -12.45 13.18 1.62
C PRO A 363 -13.28 12.15 2.37
N LEU A 364 -12.63 11.08 2.82
CA LEU A 364 -13.24 10.08 3.70
C LEU A 364 -13.05 10.48 5.15
N THR A 365 -13.79 11.50 5.59
CA THR A 365 -13.85 11.96 6.99
C THR A 365 -15.25 11.84 7.55
N LEU A 366 -15.39 11.86 8.88
CA LEU A 366 -16.70 11.78 9.52
C LEU A 366 -17.62 12.94 9.08
N GLU A 367 -17.09 14.15 9.00
CA GLU A 367 -17.82 15.36 8.59
C GLU A 367 -18.36 15.22 7.16
N ASP A 368 -17.46 14.93 6.21
CA ASP A 368 -17.82 14.87 4.78
C ASP A 368 -18.82 13.72 4.51
N VAL A 369 -18.61 12.53 5.12
CA VAL A 369 -19.51 11.37 4.94
C VAL A 369 -20.89 11.60 5.57
N LEU A 370 -20.95 12.21 6.78
CA LEU A 370 -22.23 12.54 7.41
C LEU A 370 -23.02 13.55 6.61
N SER A 371 -22.36 14.53 6.01
CA SER A 371 -23.01 15.54 5.16
C SER A 371 -23.65 14.89 3.93
N ILE A 372 -22.94 13.98 3.24
CA ILE A 372 -23.48 13.22 2.11
C ILE A 372 -24.62 12.30 2.57
N TYR A 373 -24.45 11.60 3.70
CA TYR A 373 -25.48 10.71 4.24
C TYR A 373 -26.77 11.44 4.54
N LYS A 374 -26.68 12.60 5.20
CA LYS A 374 -27.83 13.47 5.46
C LYS A 374 -28.52 13.94 4.18
N LYS A 375 -27.71 14.33 3.18
CA LYS A 375 -28.19 14.84 1.90
C LYS A 375 -28.93 13.77 1.07
N GLU A 376 -28.34 12.59 0.96
CA GLU A 376 -28.83 11.52 0.09
C GLU A 376 -29.83 10.58 0.77
N ASN A 377 -29.82 10.52 2.10
CA ASN A 377 -30.66 9.63 2.93
C ASN A 377 -30.64 8.16 2.42
N PRO A 378 -29.47 7.52 2.28
CA PRO A 378 -29.38 6.14 1.82
C PRO A 378 -29.94 5.18 2.88
N VAL A 379 -30.36 3.97 2.43
CA VAL A 379 -30.84 2.90 3.34
C VAL A 379 -29.71 2.33 4.19
N GLY A 380 -28.46 2.62 3.84
CA GLY A 380 -27.27 2.30 4.62
C GLY A 380 -25.97 2.54 3.86
N VAL A 381 -24.87 2.33 4.59
CA VAL A 381 -23.49 2.59 4.14
C VAL A 381 -22.67 1.31 4.22
N ILE A 382 -21.93 1.00 3.17
CA ILE A 382 -20.98 -0.10 3.11
C ILE A 382 -19.57 0.48 3.34
N ALA A 383 -18.92 0.12 4.47
CA ALA A 383 -17.59 0.56 4.85
C ALA A 383 -16.51 -0.52 4.66
N GLN A 384 -16.87 -1.79 4.51
CA GLN A 384 -15.93 -2.91 4.57
C GLN A 384 -15.19 -3.23 3.26
N PHE A 385 -15.44 -2.52 2.15
CA PHE A 385 -14.80 -2.80 0.85
C PHE A 385 -13.66 -1.86 0.50
N GLY A 386 -13.64 -0.64 1.05
CA GLY A 386 -12.62 0.37 0.77
C GLY A 386 -11.32 0.22 1.58
N GLY A 387 -11.13 -0.87 2.31
CA GLY A 387 -9.97 -1.07 3.16
C GLY A 387 -10.11 -0.41 4.54
N GLN A 388 -8.99 -0.10 5.18
CA GLN A 388 -8.99 0.32 6.59
C GLN A 388 -9.60 1.70 6.84
N THR A 389 -9.41 2.66 5.93
CA THR A 389 -9.89 4.02 6.15
C THR A 389 -11.39 4.12 6.37
N PRO A 390 -12.25 3.60 5.46
CA PRO A 390 -13.68 3.61 5.72
C PRO A 390 -14.08 2.72 6.89
N LEU A 391 -13.32 1.66 7.17
CA LEU A 391 -13.57 0.78 8.31
C LEU A 391 -13.40 1.53 9.64
N ASN A 392 -12.34 2.33 9.77
CA ASN A 392 -12.08 3.16 10.95
C ASN A 392 -13.19 4.20 11.21
N LEU A 393 -13.97 4.57 10.20
CA LEU A 393 -15.11 5.49 10.35
C LEU A 393 -16.39 4.79 10.79
N ALA A 394 -16.49 3.47 10.66
CA ALA A 394 -17.74 2.73 10.81
C ALA A 394 -18.38 2.93 12.20
N ALA A 395 -17.59 2.83 13.29
CA ALA A 395 -18.09 3.01 14.65
C ALA A 395 -18.58 4.45 14.92
N ASP A 396 -17.85 5.44 14.43
CA ASP A 396 -18.25 6.85 14.63
C ASP A 396 -19.44 7.22 13.75
N LEU A 397 -19.56 6.66 12.55
CA LEU A 397 -20.75 6.80 11.71
C LEU A 397 -21.99 6.18 12.39
N GLU A 398 -21.88 4.98 12.95
CA GLU A 398 -22.96 4.30 13.67
C GLU A 398 -23.42 5.11 14.88
N LYS A 399 -22.49 5.64 15.70
CA LYS A 399 -22.79 6.53 16.83
C LYS A 399 -23.56 7.79 16.41
N ASN A 400 -23.37 8.25 15.18
CA ASN A 400 -24.07 9.39 14.59
C ASN A 400 -25.34 8.99 13.82
N GLY A 401 -25.87 7.77 14.03
CA GLY A 401 -27.13 7.29 13.47
C GLY A 401 -27.06 6.77 12.04
N VAL A 402 -25.87 6.56 11.48
CA VAL A 402 -25.69 5.96 10.16
C VAL A 402 -25.88 4.44 10.26
N LYS A 403 -26.71 3.86 9.40
CA LYS A 403 -26.87 2.41 9.31
C LYS A 403 -25.71 1.83 8.52
N ILE A 404 -24.87 1.05 9.17
CA ILE A 404 -23.81 0.28 8.51
C ILE A 404 -24.41 -1.01 7.94
N LEU A 405 -24.14 -1.29 6.66
CA LEU A 405 -24.55 -2.53 5.98
C LEU A 405 -23.35 -3.50 5.96
N GLY A 406 -23.62 -4.74 6.32
CA GLY A 406 -22.59 -5.79 6.41
C GLY A 406 -22.19 -6.10 7.86
N THR A 407 -20.89 -6.32 8.10
CA THR A 407 -20.37 -6.62 9.43
C THR A 407 -20.52 -5.41 10.35
N ALA A 408 -21.11 -5.65 11.54
CA ALA A 408 -21.33 -4.58 12.52
C ALA A 408 -20.00 -4.04 13.08
N PRO A 409 -19.90 -2.74 13.39
CA PRO A 409 -18.68 -2.15 13.98
C PRO A 409 -18.18 -2.87 15.23
N ALA A 410 -19.08 -3.32 16.12
CA ALA A 410 -18.71 -4.08 17.31
C ALA A 410 -18.00 -5.42 17.00
N VAL A 411 -18.29 -6.05 15.86
CA VAL A 411 -17.63 -7.27 15.38
C VAL A 411 -16.24 -6.95 14.84
N ILE A 412 -16.09 -5.78 14.21
CA ILE A 412 -14.80 -5.29 13.75
C ILE A 412 -13.89 -5.01 14.96
N ASP A 413 -14.41 -4.30 15.96
CA ASP A 413 -13.69 -4.00 17.20
C ASP A 413 -13.25 -5.29 17.92
N LEU A 414 -14.11 -6.32 17.97
CA LEU A 414 -13.81 -7.62 18.57
C LEU A 414 -12.64 -8.32 17.83
N ALA A 415 -12.57 -8.21 16.51
CA ALA A 415 -11.47 -8.78 15.74
C ALA A 415 -10.15 -8.03 15.94
N GLU A 416 -10.21 -6.70 16.14
CA GLU A 416 -9.04 -5.85 16.35
C GLU A 416 -8.54 -5.85 17.79
N ASP A 417 -9.42 -6.14 18.77
CA ASP A 417 -9.06 -6.28 20.18
C ASP A 417 -8.46 -7.67 20.44
N ARG A 418 -7.15 -7.71 20.74
CA ARG A 418 -6.40 -8.95 20.89
C ARG A 418 -6.87 -9.83 22.03
N ASP A 419 -7.30 -9.22 23.12
CA ASP A 419 -7.74 -9.98 24.31
C ASP A 419 -9.13 -10.58 24.08
N LEU A 420 -10.06 -9.80 23.56
CA LEU A 420 -11.39 -10.30 23.19
C LEU A 420 -11.32 -11.39 22.11
N PHE A 421 -10.45 -11.18 21.11
CA PHE A 421 -10.25 -12.18 20.06
C PHE A 421 -9.65 -13.47 20.62
N ARG A 422 -8.68 -13.38 21.56
CA ARG A 422 -8.11 -14.54 22.24
C ARG A 422 -9.13 -15.29 23.07
N GLU A 423 -9.93 -14.60 23.89
CA GLU A 423 -11.00 -15.22 24.68
C GLU A 423 -11.97 -16.01 23.78
N MET A 424 -12.28 -15.46 22.60
CA MET A 424 -13.12 -16.17 21.63
C MET A 424 -12.40 -17.40 21.05
N MET A 425 -11.10 -17.33 20.72
CA MET A 425 -10.35 -18.48 20.23
C MET A 425 -10.25 -19.58 21.28
N ASP A 426 -10.03 -19.24 22.56
CA ASP A 426 -10.04 -20.19 23.66
C ASP A 426 -11.40 -20.87 23.82
N LYS A 427 -12.50 -20.13 23.70
CA LYS A 427 -13.87 -20.68 23.69
C LYS A 427 -14.12 -21.67 22.54
N LEU A 428 -13.55 -21.37 21.35
CA LEU A 428 -13.69 -22.22 20.17
C LEU A 428 -12.67 -23.38 20.15
N GLU A 429 -11.78 -23.46 21.13
CA GLU A 429 -10.67 -24.41 21.19
C GLU A 429 -9.74 -24.32 19.96
N ILE A 430 -9.54 -23.09 19.42
CA ILE A 430 -8.71 -22.80 18.25
C ILE A 430 -7.36 -22.23 18.71
N PRO A 431 -6.23 -22.84 18.33
CA PRO A 431 -4.92 -22.41 18.79
C PRO A 431 -4.51 -21.04 18.28
N MET A 432 -3.95 -20.21 19.16
CA MET A 432 -3.20 -18.99 18.84
C MET A 432 -1.77 -19.10 19.40
N PRO A 433 -0.79 -18.36 18.85
CA PRO A 433 0.52 -18.22 19.47
C PRO A 433 0.41 -17.66 20.89
N GLU A 434 1.25 -18.13 21.81
CA GLU A 434 1.33 -17.56 23.15
C GLU A 434 1.71 -16.07 23.07
N SER A 435 1.09 -15.23 23.89
CA SER A 435 1.36 -13.80 23.88
C SER A 435 1.19 -13.15 25.24
N GLY A 436 1.64 -11.89 25.35
CA GLY A 436 1.40 -11.03 26.48
C GLY A 436 1.54 -9.55 26.11
N MET A 437 0.97 -8.67 26.93
CA MET A 437 1.10 -7.22 26.77
C MET A 437 2.01 -6.64 27.83
N ALA A 438 2.92 -5.75 27.44
CA ALA A 438 3.88 -5.08 28.30
C ALA A 438 3.80 -3.56 28.13
N VAL A 439 3.85 -2.84 29.25
CA VAL A 439 3.93 -1.37 29.23
C VAL A 439 5.32 -0.85 29.59
N ASN A 440 6.23 -1.75 29.99
CA ASN A 440 7.63 -1.42 30.33
C ASN A 440 8.57 -2.58 29.96
N VAL A 441 9.87 -2.30 30.07
CA VAL A 441 10.94 -3.26 29.71
C VAL A 441 10.90 -4.51 30.60
N ASP A 442 10.69 -4.38 31.92
CA ASP A 442 10.74 -5.50 32.85
C ASP A 442 9.59 -6.49 32.59
N GLU A 443 8.39 -5.96 32.34
CA GLU A 443 7.24 -6.80 31.94
C GLU A 443 7.52 -7.51 30.61
N ALA A 444 8.09 -6.79 29.61
CA ALA A 444 8.41 -7.35 28.32
C ALA A 444 9.40 -8.52 28.44
N LEU A 445 10.45 -8.36 29.22
CA LEU A 445 11.42 -9.42 29.47
C LEU A 445 10.80 -10.62 30.18
N ALA A 446 9.96 -10.39 31.21
CA ALA A 446 9.29 -11.46 31.92
C ALA A 446 8.33 -12.28 31.03
N ILE A 447 7.62 -11.60 30.12
CA ILE A 447 6.75 -12.25 29.13
C ILE A 447 7.60 -13.05 28.13
N ALA A 448 8.66 -12.46 27.57
CA ALA A 448 9.53 -13.14 26.62
C ALA A 448 10.25 -14.34 27.21
N ASP A 449 10.69 -14.28 28.48
CA ASP A 449 11.28 -15.39 29.18
C ASP A 449 10.29 -16.57 29.40
N LYS A 450 9.02 -16.26 29.62
CA LYS A 450 7.95 -17.26 29.74
C LYS A 450 7.62 -17.91 28.40
N ILE A 451 7.53 -17.10 27.32
CA ILE A 451 7.14 -17.55 25.99
C ILE A 451 8.31 -18.27 25.29
N GLY A 452 9.54 -17.79 25.50
CA GLY A 452 10.75 -18.20 24.82
C GLY A 452 11.04 -17.42 23.55
N TYR A 453 12.34 -17.19 23.27
CA TYR A 453 12.79 -16.51 22.05
C TYR A 453 12.83 -17.47 20.85
N PRO A 454 12.62 -16.99 19.59
CA PRO A 454 12.35 -15.60 19.22
C PRO A 454 10.91 -15.17 19.50
N VAL A 455 10.72 -13.87 19.74
CA VAL A 455 9.41 -13.24 19.92
C VAL A 455 9.15 -12.18 18.84
N MET A 456 7.90 -12.03 18.45
CA MET A 456 7.43 -10.93 17.62
C MET A 456 6.94 -9.80 18.54
N VAL A 457 7.50 -8.61 18.37
CA VAL A 457 7.08 -7.43 19.14
C VAL A 457 6.38 -6.43 18.24
N ARG A 458 5.28 -5.87 18.70
CA ARG A 458 4.49 -4.89 17.94
C ARG A 458 3.73 -3.92 18.86
N PRO A 459 3.60 -2.63 18.50
CA PRO A 459 2.70 -1.71 19.18
C PRO A 459 1.24 -2.18 19.03
N SER A 460 0.41 -1.99 20.06
CA SER A 460 -0.97 -2.54 20.10
C SER A 460 -1.93 -2.01 19.04
N TYR A 461 -1.64 -0.88 18.41
CA TYR A 461 -2.51 -0.26 17.40
C TYR A 461 -1.70 0.20 16.20
N VAL A 462 -1.26 -0.73 15.35
CA VAL A 462 -0.47 -0.40 14.16
C VAL A 462 -1.00 -1.10 12.93
N LEU A 463 -1.22 -0.34 11.87
CA LEU A 463 -1.65 -0.82 10.56
C LEU A 463 -0.46 -1.21 9.66
N GLY A 464 -0.59 -2.32 8.93
CA GLY A 464 0.38 -2.76 7.93
C GLY A 464 1.76 -3.10 8.52
N GLY A 465 1.80 -3.68 9.72
CA GLY A 465 3.03 -4.17 10.35
C GLY A 465 4.02 -3.09 10.79
N ARG A 466 3.62 -1.82 10.81
CA ARG A 466 4.51 -0.71 11.14
C ARG A 466 5.10 -0.86 12.53
N GLY A 467 6.45 -0.86 12.62
CA GLY A 467 7.16 -1.01 13.88
C GLY A 467 7.15 -2.44 14.44
N MET A 468 6.71 -3.44 13.69
CA MET A 468 6.87 -4.84 14.08
C MET A 468 8.30 -5.29 13.86
N GLU A 469 8.82 -6.09 14.79
CA GLU A 469 10.18 -6.63 14.71
C GLU A 469 10.25 -8.03 15.35
N VAL A 470 11.02 -8.93 14.72
CA VAL A 470 11.35 -10.24 15.29
C VAL A 470 12.59 -10.08 16.18
N VAL A 471 12.47 -10.42 17.45
CA VAL A 471 13.52 -10.24 18.46
C VAL A 471 14.01 -11.59 18.95
N TYR A 472 15.31 -11.79 18.88
CA TYR A 472 15.94 -13.09 19.17
C TYR A 472 16.57 -13.21 20.57
N ASP A 473 16.71 -12.11 21.30
CA ASP A 473 17.39 -12.06 22.58
C ASP A 473 16.93 -10.90 23.47
N PRO A 474 17.20 -10.95 24.79
CA PRO A 474 16.79 -9.91 25.75
C PRO A 474 17.39 -8.52 25.47
N GLU A 475 18.61 -8.44 24.90
CA GLU A 475 19.28 -7.17 24.62
C GLU A 475 18.55 -6.39 23.52
N ASN A 476 18.18 -7.08 22.44
CA ASN A 476 17.43 -6.50 21.34
C ASN A 476 15.99 -6.15 21.75
N LEU A 477 15.36 -6.96 22.62
CA LEU A 477 14.05 -6.62 23.20
C LEU A 477 14.12 -5.32 24.00
N THR A 478 15.14 -5.17 24.84
CA THR A 478 15.35 -3.95 25.63
C THR A 478 15.57 -2.71 24.74
N LYS A 479 16.35 -2.84 23.67
CA LYS A 479 16.55 -1.76 22.69
C LYS A 479 15.25 -1.36 22.00
N TYR A 480 14.47 -2.34 21.57
CA TYR A 480 13.16 -2.10 20.95
C TYR A 480 12.22 -1.39 21.91
N MET A 481 12.05 -1.89 23.14
CA MET A 481 11.16 -1.32 24.13
C MET A 481 11.53 0.13 24.48
N ASN A 482 12.80 0.44 24.66
CA ASN A 482 13.26 1.79 24.93
C ASN A 482 12.97 2.77 23.76
N ALA A 483 13.08 2.31 22.54
CA ALA A 483 12.74 3.11 21.36
C ALA A 483 11.23 3.30 21.22
N ALA A 484 10.43 2.28 21.49
CA ALA A 484 8.98 2.31 21.33
C ALA A 484 8.28 3.06 22.47
N VAL A 485 8.68 2.86 23.73
CA VAL A 485 8.11 3.56 24.91
C VAL A 485 8.39 5.07 24.85
N GLY A 486 9.51 5.49 24.27
CA GLY A 486 9.80 6.92 24.05
C GLY A 486 8.84 7.60 23.07
N VAL A 487 8.17 6.84 22.20
CA VAL A 487 7.24 7.36 21.17
C VAL A 487 5.79 7.28 21.64
N THR A 488 5.42 6.27 22.44
CA THR A 488 4.02 6.07 22.91
C THR A 488 3.99 5.57 24.36
N PRO A 489 4.21 6.45 25.35
CA PRO A 489 4.36 6.04 26.76
C PRO A 489 3.15 5.32 27.37
N ASP A 490 1.94 5.59 26.89
CA ASP A 490 0.68 5.09 27.47
C ASP A 490 0.06 3.92 26.70
N ARG A 491 0.79 3.32 25.75
CA ARG A 491 0.25 2.23 24.93
C ARG A 491 1.04 0.93 25.14
N PRO A 492 0.36 -0.18 25.46
CA PRO A 492 1.04 -1.45 25.63
C PRO A 492 1.65 -1.96 24.34
N ILE A 493 2.75 -2.69 24.47
CA ILE A 493 3.42 -3.41 23.37
C ILE A 493 3.04 -4.88 23.50
N LEU A 494 2.60 -5.46 22.39
CA LEU A 494 2.25 -6.86 22.30
C LEU A 494 3.52 -7.67 22.00
N ILE A 495 3.69 -8.78 22.70
CA ILE A 495 4.78 -9.74 22.55
C ILE A 495 4.16 -11.10 22.27
N ASP A 496 4.32 -11.59 21.06
CA ASP A 496 3.84 -12.89 20.62
C ASP A 496 4.99 -13.88 20.46
N ARG A 497 4.75 -15.17 20.71
CA ARG A 497 5.68 -16.23 20.30
C ARG A 497 5.84 -16.19 18.78
N PHE A 498 7.05 -16.04 18.30
CA PHE A 498 7.33 -16.13 16.88
C PHE A 498 7.44 -17.59 16.44
N LEU A 499 6.60 -17.99 15.49
CA LEU A 499 6.56 -19.35 14.95
C LEU A 499 7.66 -19.47 13.89
N ASN A 500 8.86 -19.82 14.33
CA ASN A 500 10.04 -19.86 13.48
C ASN A 500 9.93 -21.00 12.43
N HIS A 501 10.15 -20.63 11.16
CA HIS A 501 10.01 -21.54 10.01
C HIS A 501 8.59 -22.09 9.78
N ALA A 502 7.56 -21.50 10.39
CA ALA A 502 6.19 -21.89 10.11
C ALA A 502 5.81 -21.54 8.66
N LEU A 503 4.96 -22.35 8.06
CA LEU A 503 4.35 -22.08 6.78
C LEU A 503 3.15 -21.15 7.02
N GLU A 504 3.16 -19.95 6.44
CA GLU A 504 2.01 -19.06 6.50
C GLU A 504 1.00 -19.37 5.38
N CYS A 505 -0.27 -19.11 5.67
CA CYS A 505 -1.34 -19.25 4.71
C CYS A 505 -2.53 -18.35 5.08
N GLU A 506 -3.38 -18.09 4.09
CA GLU A 506 -4.57 -17.28 4.23
C GLU A 506 -5.81 -18.00 3.71
N ALA A 507 -6.97 -17.60 4.24
CA ALA A 507 -8.26 -18.03 3.74
C ALA A 507 -9.23 -16.83 3.71
N ASP A 508 -9.82 -16.56 2.55
CA ASP A 508 -10.92 -15.62 2.42
C ASP A 508 -12.25 -16.36 2.54
N ALA A 509 -13.19 -15.80 3.29
CA ALA A 509 -14.52 -16.34 3.49
C ALA A 509 -15.62 -15.36 3.10
N ILE A 510 -16.78 -15.91 2.75
CA ILE A 510 -18.05 -15.19 2.64
C ILE A 510 -18.94 -15.69 3.74
N SER A 511 -19.54 -14.81 4.54
CA SER A 511 -20.41 -15.18 5.66
C SER A 511 -21.69 -14.37 5.69
N ASP A 512 -22.80 -15.01 6.11
CA ASP A 512 -24.11 -14.37 6.29
C ASP A 512 -24.48 -14.08 7.75
N GLY A 513 -23.52 -14.25 8.65
CA GLY A 513 -23.69 -14.09 10.09
C GLY A 513 -24.03 -15.39 10.81
N THR A 514 -24.40 -16.44 10.10
CA THR A 514 -24.76 -17.75 10.68
C THR A 514 -24.06 -18.92 9.99
N HIS A 515 -23.71 -18.75 8.73
CA HIS A 515 -22.98 -19.74 7.93
C HIS A 515 -21.88 -19.03 7.14
N ALA A 516 -20.77 -19.72 6.92
CA ALA A 516 -19.68 -19.23 6.12
C ALA A 516 -19.20 -20.24 5.08
N PHE A 517 -18.69 -19.72 3.95
CA PHE A 517 -18.11 -20.49 2.86
C PHE A 517 -16.69 -20.04 2.57
N VAL A 518 -15.77 -21.00 2.47
CA VAL A 518 -14.34 -20.77 2.18
C VAL A 518 -14.00 -21.43 0.85
N PRO A 519 -13.73 -20.65 -0.23
CA PRO A 519 -13.46 -21.21 -1.55
C PRO A 519 -12.19 -22.03 -1.65
N ALA A 520 -11.10 -21.50 -1.08
CA ALA A 520 -9.77 -22.09 -1.14
C ALA A 520 -8.91 -21.59 0.04
N VAL A 521 -7.81 -22.30 0.29
CA VAL A 521 -6.72 -21.87 1.15
C VAL A 521 -5.56 -21.44 0.26
N MET A 522 -4.98 -20.28 0.55
CA MET A 522 -3.81 -19.74 -0.13
C MET A 522 -2.56 -20.06 0.68
N GLU A 523 -1.59 -20.67 0.04
CA GLU A 523 -0.29 -20.97 0.63
C GLU A 523 0.69 -19.85 0.30
N HIS A 524 1.44 -19.34 1.29
CA HIS A 524 2.53 -18.40 1.08
C HIS A 524 3.80 -19.16 0.71
N ILE A 525 4.55 -18.59 -0.24
CA ILE A 525 5.85 -19.16 -0.66
C ILE A 525 6.91 -18.78 0.36
N GLU A 526 6.90 -17.54 0.87
CA GLU A 526 7.77 -17.09 1.95
C GLU A 526 7.35 -17.71 3.29
N LEU A 527 8.34 -17.94 4.15
CA LEU A 527 8.09 -18.42 5.51
C LEU A 527 7.54 -17.32 6.41
N ALA A 528 6.98 -17.72 7.55
CA ALA A 528 6.47 -16.83 8.58
C ALA A 528 7.49 -15.74 8.94
N GLY A 529 6.98 -14.50 9.10
CA GLY A 529 7.78 -13.31 9.40
C GLY A 529 7.88 -12.31 8.25
N VAL A 530 7.43 -12.66 7.05
CA VAL A 530 7.19 -11.74 5.94
C VAL A 530 5.72 -11.33 5.95
N HIS A 531 5.44 -10.02 5.79
CA HIS A 531 4.05 -9.55 5.76
C HIS A 531 3.26 -10.22 4.62
N SER A 532 2.05 -10.69 4.90
CA SER A 532 1.22 -11.45 3.95
C SER A 532 1.00 -10.73 2.61
N GLY A 533 0.89 -9.40 2.62
CA GLY A 533 0.79 -8.59 1.43
C GLY A 533 2.03 -8.61 0.53
N ASP A 534 3.21 -8.87 1.11
CA ASP A 534 4.49 -8.93 0.41
C ASP A 534 4.87 -10.35 -0.02
N SER A 535 4.23 -11.35 0.55
CA SER A 535 4.46 -12.76 0.22
C SER A 535 3.85 -13.13 -1.13
N ALA A 536 4.55 -13.93 -1.90
CA ALA A 536 3.97 -14.64 -3.04
C ALA A 536 2.99 -15.70 -2.53
N CYS A 537 1.85 -15.85 -3.17
CA CYS A 537 0.81 -16.80 -2.75
C CYS A 537 0.38 -17.70 -3.89
N ILE A 538 0.04 -18.94 -3.57
CA ILE A 538 -0.41 -19.94 -4.53
C ILE A 538 -1.80 -20.50 -4.17
N ILE A 539 -2.64 -20.66 -5.17
CA ILE A 539 -3.93 -21.37 -5.13
C ILE A 539 -3.99 -22.37 -6.28
N PRO A 540 -4.38 -23.63 -6.04
CA PRO A 540 -4.55 -24.30 -4.76
C PRO A 540 -3.23 -24.45 -4.00
N SER A 541 -3.29 -24.63 -2.68
CA SER A 541 -2.12 -24.92 -1.84
C SER A 541 -1.43 -26.23 -2.28
N ARG A 542 -0.10 -26.29 -2.18
CA ARG A 542 0.70 -27.42 -2.65
C ARG A 542 1.36 -28.22 -1.51
N HIS A 543 1.88 -27.51 -0.52
CA HIS A 543 2.65 -28.12 0.59
C HIS A 543 1.83 -28.23 1.87
N ILE A 544 0.63 -27.67 1.90
CA ILE A 544 -0.29 -27.83 3.03
C ILE A 544 -1.02 -29.16 2.89
N SER A 545 -0.98 -30.00 3.93
CA SER A 545 -1.69 -31.29 3.94
C SER A 545 -3.20 -31.10 3.77
N GLU A 546 -3.88 -32.08 3.18
CA GLU A 546 -5.35 -32.04 3.03
C GLU A 546 -6.06 -31.92 4.39
N GLU A 547 -5.50 -32.49 5.46
CA GLU A 547 -6.01 -32.38 6.82
C GLU A 547 -5.93 -30.95 7.33
N ASN A 548 -4.78 -30.28 7.15
CA ASN A 548 -4.61 -28.89 7.53
C ASN A 548 -5.47 -27.94 6.68
N VAL A 549 -5.65 -28.21 5.39
CA VAL A 549 -6.59 -27.44 4.53
C VAL A 549 -8.03 -27.54 5.08
N LYS A 550 -8.45 -28.74 5.49
CA LYS A 550 -9.78 -28.93 6.10
C LYS A 550 -9.88 -28.20 7.45
N THR A 551 -8.85 -28.29 8.28
CA THR A 551 -8.78 -27.60 9.59
C THR A 551 -8.88 -26.10 9.41
N ILE A 552 -8.11 -25.50 8.49
CA ILE A 552 -8.15 -24.06 8.19
C ILE A 552 -9.54 -23.64 7.75
N LYS A 553 -10.17 -24.37 6.82
CA LYS A 553 -11.53 -24.06 6.37
C LYS A 553 -12.55 -24.18 7.50
N GLU A 554 -12.41 -25.17 8.38
CA GLU A 554 -13.28 -25.36 9.54
C GLU A 554 -13.10 -24.22 10.56
N TYR A 555 -11.87 -23.85 10.88
CA TYR A 555 -11.55 -22.74 11.80
C TYR A 555 -12.10 -21.43 11.22
N THR A 556 -11.83 -21.14 9.96
CA THR A 556 -12.33 -19.95 9.30
C THR A 556 -13.85 -19.84 9.38
N ARG A 557 -14.56 -20.96 9.12
CA ARG A 557 -16.02 -21.00 9.19
C ARG A 557 -16.51 -20.78 10.63
N LYS A 558 -15.97 -21.51 11.63
CA LYS A 558 -16.36 -21.37 13.04
C LYS A 558 -16.15 -19.94 13.55
N ILE A 559 -15.03 -19.32 13.19
CA ILE A 559 -14.71 -17.95 13.61
C ILE A 559 -15.71 -16.97 12.97
N ALA A 560 -15.95 -17.07 11.67
CA ALA A 560 -16.88 -16.19 10.98
C ALA A 560 -18.33 -16.30 11.51
N GLU A 561 -18.77 -17.53 11.82
CA GLU A 561 -20.09 -17.83 12.37
C GLU A 561 -20.22 -17.33 13.82
N GLU A 562 -19.22 -17.56 14.69
CA GLU A 562 -19.23 -17.12 16.09
C GLU A 562 -19.17 -15.59 16.19
N MET A 563 -18.40 -14.93 15.35
CA MET A 563 -18.35 -13.48 15.29
C MET A 563 -19.61 -12.85 14.69
N GLY A 564 -20.39 -13.61 13.92
CA GLY A 564 -21.52 -13.10 13.18
C GLY A 564 -21.13 -12.17 12.02
N VAL A 565 -20.04 -12.49 11.34
CA VAL A 565 -19.56 -11.71 10.18
C VAL A 565 -20.59 -11.72 9.05
N LYS A 566 -20.92 -10.55 8.51
CA LYS A 566 -21.79 -10.39 7.33
C LYS A 566 -21.03 -9.79 6.16
N GLY A 567 -20.72 -10.57 5.15
CA GLY A 567 -19.97 -10.18 3.96
C GLY A 567 -18.66 -10.94 3.84
N LEU A 568 -17.54 -10.23 3.71
CA LEU A 568 -16.22 -10.80 3.51
C LEU A 568 -15.41 -10.84 4.81
N MET A 569 -14.57 -11.88 4.94
CA MET A 569 -13.58 -12.01 6.01
C MET A 569 -12.31 -12.65 5.45
N ASN A 570 -11.17 -12.12 5.85
CA ASN A 570 -9.86 -12.71 5.61
C ASN A 570 -9.28 -13.23 6.93
N MET A 571 -8.70 -14.42 6.88
CA MET A 571 -8.05 -15.08 8.01
C MET A 571 -6.60 -15.40 7.68
N GLN A 572 -5.70 -15.12 8.60
CA GLN A 572 -4.28 -15.46 8.49
C GLN A 572 -3.92 -16.56 9.48
N TYR A 573 -3.17 -17.54 8.99
CA TYR A 573 -2.76 -18.73 9.72
C TYR A 573 -1.26 -19.00 9.57
N ALA A 574 -0.71 -19.70 10.56
CA ALA A 574 0.62 -20.31 10.47
C ALA A 574 0.56 -21.79 10.86
N ILE A 575 1.33 -22.62 10.17
CA ILE A 575 1.44 -24.06 10.44
C ILE A 575 2.84 -24.35 10.94
N GLU A 576 2.97 -24.78 12.18
CA GLU A 576 4.23 -25.21 12.79
C GLU A 576 4.07 -26.61 13.34
N ASN A 577 4.95 -27.53 12.97
CA ASN A 577 4.90 -28.93 13.42
C ASN A 577 3.53 -29.60 13.20
N ASP A 578 2.94 -29.39 12.03
CA ASP A 578 1.62 -29.89 11.60
C ASP A 578 0.43 -29.36 12.42
N LYS A 579 0.66 -28.33 13.24
CA LYS A 579 -0.40 -27.65 14.02
C LYS A 579 -0.72 -26.30 13.43
N VAL A 580 -2.02 -26.05 13.19
CA VAL A 580 -2.54 -24.80 12.64
C VAL A 580 -2.77 -23.79 13.77
N TYR A 581 -2.20 -22.59 13.64
CA TYR A 581 -2.40 -21.47 14.54
C TYR A 581 -3.08 -20.30 13.81
N VAL A 582 -4.05 -19.67 14.46
CA VAL A 582 -4.65 -18.41 13.99
C VAL A 582 -3.74 -17.24 14.35
N LEU A 583 -3.44 -16.37 13.37
CA LEU A 583 -2.67 -15.16 13.59
C LEU A 583 -3.58 -13.94 13.75
N GLU A 584 -4.52 -13.72 12.81
CA GLU A 584 -5.47 -12.62 12.86
C GLU A 584 -6.73 -12.89 12.00
N ALA A 585 -7.79 -12.15 12.30
CA ALA A 585 -9.02 -12.11 11.54
C ALA A 585 -9.31 -10.67 11.08
N ASN A 586 -9.66 -10.51 9.80
CA ASN A 586 -10.00 -9.24 9.20
C ASN A 586 -11.42 -9.33 8.62
N PRO A 587 -12.49 -8.90 9.34
CA PRO A 587 -13.88 -9.01 8.89
C PRO A 587 -14.23 -7.93 7.85
N ARG A 588 -13.49 -7.88 6.77
CA ARG A 588 -13.57 -6.94 5.66
C ARG A 588 -13.02 -7.54 4.37
N ALA A 589 -13.13 -6.82 3.25
CA ALA A 589 -12.40 -7.14 2.04
C ALA A 589 -10.88 -7.15 2.30
N SER A 590 -10.19 -8.05 1.64
CA SER A 590 -8.74 -8.20 1.67
C SER A 590 -8.14 -7.92 0.29
N ARG A 591 -6.83 -7.81 0.23
CA ARG A 591 -6.10 -7.72 -1.04
C ARG A 591 -6.24 -8.98 -1.88
N THR A 592 -6.44 -10.13 -1.24
CA THR A 592 -6.54 -11.44 -1.91
C THR A 592 -7.92 -11.74 -2.51
N VAL A 593 -8.96 -10.97 -2.19
CA VAL A 593 -10.31 -11.13 -2.76
C VAL A 593 -10.33 -11.15 -4.30
N PRO A 594 -9.63 -10.25 -5.02
CA PRO A 594 -9.55 -10.33 -6.48
C PRO A 594 -8.87 -11.60 -6.98
N LEU A 595 -7.81 -12.06 -6.30
CA LEU A 595 -7.08 -13.30 -6.60
C LEU A 595 -8.00 -14.51 -6.46
N VAL A 596 -8.62 -14.67 -5.28
CA VAL A 596 -9.56 -15.79 -5.01
C VAL A 596 -10.72 -15.78 -5.99
N SER A 597 -11.29 -14.60 -6.24
CA SER A 597 -12.40 -14.47 -7.20
C SER A 597 -12.04 -14.99 -8.59
N LYS A 598 -10.84 -14.63 -9.10
CA LYS A 598 -10.37 -14.98 -10.44
C LYS A 598 -9.93 -16.44 -10.53
N VAL A 599 -9.14 -16.91 -9.56
CA VAL A 599 -8.58 -18.28 -9.57
C VAL A 599 -9.66 -19.32 -9.28
N CYS A 600 -10.52 -19.10 -8.29
CA CYS A 600 -11.59 -20.05 -7.93
C CYS A 600 -12.84 -19.90 -8.83
N GLY A 601 -12.90 -18.87 -9.69
CA GLY A 601 -14.09 -18.61 -10.52
C GLY A 601 -15.34 -18.32 -9.69
N ILE A 602 -15.18 -17.62 -8.57
CA ILE A 602 -16.23 -17.23 -7.63
C ILE A 602 -16.35 -15.72 -7.56
N ARG A 603 -17.54 -15.18 -7.72
CA ARG A 603 -17.77 -13.73 -7.66
C ARG A 603 -17.91 -13.27 -6.20
N MET A 604 -16.80 -13.24 -5.45
CA MET A 604 -16.79 -12.97 -4.01
C MET A 604 -17.55 -11.69 -3.62
N VAL A 605 -17.27 -10.56 -4.25
CA VAL A 605 -17.90 -9.28 -3.91
C VAL A 605 -19.38 -9.24 -4.25
N PRO A 606 -19.85 -9.63 -5.44
CA PRO A 606 -21.29 -9.73 -5.72
C PRO A 606 -22.05 -10.63 -4.76
N LEU A 607 -21.48 -11.77 -4.36
CA LEU A 607 -22.09 -12.65 -3.35
C LEU A 607 -22.16 -11.99 -1.98
N ALA A 608 -21.12 -11.26 -1.57
CA ALA A 608 -21.14 -10.47 -0.34
C ALA A 608 -22.23 -9.38 -0.39
N ILE A 609 -22.43 -8.73 -1.55
CA ILE A 609 -23.52 -7.75 -1.73
C ILE A 609 -24.89 -8.39 -1.62
N ASP A 610 -25.11 -9.57 -2.23
CA ASP A 610 -26.37 -10.33 -2.05
C ASP A 610 -26.66 -10.59 -0.56
N ILE A 611 -25.63 -10.92 0.23
CA ILE A 611 -25.74 -11.17 1.68
C ILE A 611 -26.06 -9.89 2.45
N VAL A 612 -25.25 -8.84 2.27
CA VAL A 612 -25.41 -7.60 3.08
C VAL A 612 -26.69 -6.85 2.77
N THR A 613 -27.28 -7.10 1.58
CA THR A 613 -28.57 -6.53 1.17
C THR A 613 -29.73 -7.51 1.30
N ALA A 614 -29.53 -8.71 1.81
CA ALA A 614 -30.55 -9.77 1.89
C ALA A 614 -31.82 -9.32 2.61
N GLU A 615 -31.67 -8.63 3.74
CA GLU A 615 -32.79 -8.08 4.51
C GLU A 615 -33.55 -6.99 3.74
N LEU A 616 -32.84 -6.19 2.93
CA LEU A 616 -33.44 -5.09 2.15
C LEU A 616 -34.17 -5.61 0.91
N THR A 617 -33.68 -6.71 0.32
CA THR A 617 -34.20 -7.29 -0.92
C THR A 617 -35.19 -8.45 -0.69
N GLY A 618 -35.29 -8.97 0.53
CA GLY A 618 -36.04 -10.17 0.87
C GLY A 618 -35.50 -11.46 0.24
N ARG A 619 -34.24 -11.43 -0.27
CA ARG A 619 -33.59 -12.61 -0.85
C ARG A 619 -33.02 -13.51 0.22
N LYS A 620 -32.93 -14.80 -0.08
CA LYS A 620 -32.22 -15.75 0.78
C LYS A 620 -30.71 -15.63 0.60
N SER A 621 -29.98 -15.95 1.67
CA SER A 621 -28.52 -16.07 1.62
C SER A 621 -28.09 -17.06 0.53
N PRO A 622 -27.12 -16.72 -0.33
CA PRO A 622 -26.62 -17.63 -1.35
C PRO A 622 -25.68 -18.71 -0.80
N ILE A 623 -25.27 -18.65 0.46
CA ILE A 623 -24.22 -19.51 1.03
C ILE A 623 -24.57 -20.99 0.96
N ALA A 624 -25.82 -21.35 1.24
CA ALA A 624 -26.27 -22.75 1.22
C ALA A 624 -26.15 -23.41 -0.18
N ASP A 625 -26.13 -22.61 -1.24
CA ASP A 625 -26.02 -23.07 -2.62
C ASP A 625 -24.57 -23.10 -3.13
N LEU A 626 -23.63 -22.52 -2.37
CA LEU A 626 -22.23 -22.50 -2.74
C LEU A 626 -21.58 -23.87 -2.53
N LYS A 627 -20.79 -24.28 -3.50
CA LYS A 627 -20.02 -25.53 -3.45
C LYS A 627 -18.59 -25.25 -3.84
N GLU A 628 -17.68 -25.99 -3.23
CA GLU A 628 -16.29 -26.00 -3.66
C GLU A 628 -16.20 -26.45 -5.12
N LYS A 629 -15.30 -25.84 -5.86
CA LYS A 629 -15.02 -26.18 -7.25
C LYS A 629 -13.61 -26.72 -7.37
N ASP A 630 -13.42 -27.73 -8.19
CA ASP A 630 -12.10 -28.14 -8.60
C ASP A 630 -11.42 -27.01 -9.37
N ILE A 631 -10.19 -26.70 -8.99
CA ILE A 631 -9.36 -25.68 -9.64
C ILE A 631 -8.31 -26.42 -10.48
N PRO A 632 -8.49 -26.51 -11.82
CA PRO A 632 -7.66 -27.32 -12.69
C PRO A 632 -6.33 -26.64 -13.11
N TYR A 633 -5.97 -25.55 -12.45
CA TYR A 633 -4.75 -24.76 -12.72
C TYR A 633 -4.26 -24.10 -11.42
N TYR A 634 -3.03 -23.62 -11.48
CA TYR A 634 -2.44 -22.83 -10.40
C TYR A 634 -2.59 -21.34 -10.70
N GLY A 635 -2.93 -20.58 -9.67
CA GLY A 635 -2.82 -19.13 -9.65
C GLY A 635 -1.74 -18.72 -8.67
N VAL A 636 -0.76 -17.95 -9.14
CA VAL A 636 0.32 -17.41 -8.32
C VAL A 636 0.19 -15.90 -8.27
N LYS A 637 0.02 -15.37 -7.08
CA LYS A 637 0.12 -13.93 -6.80
C LYS A 637 1.59 -13.59 -6.53
N GLU A 638 2.07 -12.48 -7.09
CA GLU A 638 3.37 -11.92 -6.77
C GLU A 638 3.23 -10.45 -6.43
N ALA A 639 4.00 -9.98 -5.45
CA ALA A 639 3.98 -8.59 -5.01
C ALA A 639 4.84 -7.69 -5.91
N VAL A 640 4.40 -6.44 -6.11
CA VAL A 640 5.15 -5.41 -6.83
C VAL A 640 5.78 -4.46 -5.84
N PHE A 641 7.12 -4.35 -5.87
CA PHE A 641 7.87 -3.53 -4.93
C PHE A 641 8.40 -2.23 -5.58
N PRO A 642 8.44 -1.12 -4.82
CA PRO A 642 8.95 0.16 -5.30
C PRO A 642 10.47 0.32 -5.10
N PHE A 643 11.24 -0.77 -4.96
CA PHE A 643 12.68 -0.71 -4.66
C PHE A 643 13.50 -0.01 -5.76
N ASN A 644 13.01 0.00 -7.01
CA ASN A 644 13.62 0.79 -8.08
C ASN A 644 13.48 2.31 -7.88
N MET A 645 12.47 2.76 -7.11
CA MET A 645 12.29 4.17 -6.73
C MET A 645 13.05 4.54 -5.45
N PHE A 646 13.41 3.55 -4.63
CA PHE A 646 14.09 3.69 -3.34
C PHE A 646 15.31 2.75 -3.31
N GLN A 647 16.33 3.08 -4.11
CA GLN A 647 17.53 2.24 -4.28
C GLN A 647 18.40 2.14 -3.03
N GLU A 648 18.19 3.03 -2.06
CA GLU A 648 18.86 3.06 -0.76
C GLU A 648 18.29 2.03 0.22
N VAL A 649 17.12 1.46 -0.07
CA VAL A 649 16.41 0.53 0.83
C VAL A 649 16.97 -0.87 0.70
N ASP A 650 17.20 -1.52 1.84
CA ASP A 650 17.46 -2.95 1.88
C ASP A 650 16.20 -3.71 1.40
N PRO A 651 16.29 -4.52 0.34
CA PRO A 651 15.15 -5.24 -0.21
C PRO A 651 14.72 -6.46 0.62
N VAL A 652 15.40 -6.78 1.72
CA VAL A 652 15.03 -7.89 2.59
C VAL A 652 13.62 -7.67 3.15
N LEU A 653 12.74 -8.62 2.91
CA LEU A 653 11.35 -8.58 3.38
C LEU A 653 11.25 -8.91 4.86
N GLY A 654 10.21 -8.41 5.51
CA GLY A 654 9.96 -8.58 6.93
C GLY A 654 8.49 -8.36 7.28
N PRO A 655 8.18 -8.19 8.56
CA PRO A 655 6.79 -8.09 9.02
C PRO A 655 6.10 -6.77 8.62
N GLU A 656 6.85 -5.76 8.18
CA GLU A 656 6.30 -4.50 7.71
C GLU A 656 6.10 -4.53 6.18
N MET A 657 4.88 -4.26 5.73
CA MET A 657 4.51 -4.25 4.32
C MET A 657 5.23 -3.16 3.52
N ARG A 658 5.77 -3.53 2.34
CA ARG A 658 6.54 -2.66 1.43
C ARG A 658 6.01 -2.62 0.00
N SER A 659 5.15 -3.57 -0.38
CA SER A 659 4.60 -3.66 -1.74
C SER A 659 3.60 -2.54 -2.05
N THR A 660 3.53 -2.17 -3.33
CA THR A 660 2.63 -1.14 -3.87
C THR A 660 1.51 -1.70 -4.73
N GLY A 661 1.55 -2.98 -5.06
CA GLY A 661 0.57 -3.66 -5.87
C GLY A 661 0.90 -5.15 -5.98
N GLU A 662 0.10 -5.87 -6.77
CA GLU A 662 0.28 -7.29 -6.99
C GLU A 662 -0.12 -7.69 -8.41
N VAL A 663 0.39 -8.83 -8.85
CA VAL A 663 0.08 -9.42 -10.16
C VAL A 663 -0.34 -10.87 -10.00
N LEU A 664 -0.96 -11.43 -11.02
CA LEU A 664 -1.42 -12.82 -11.07
C LEU A 664 -0.87 -13.53 -12.30
N GLY A 665 -0.14 -14.62 -12.07
CA GLY A 665 0.23 -15.61 -13.07
C GLY A 665 -0.68 -16.83 -12.98
N MET A 666 -1.17 -17.35 -14.12
CA MET A 666 -2.03 -18.54 -14.16
C MET A 666 -1.54 -19.54 -15.20
N SER A 667 -1.47 -20.82 -14.80
CA SER A 667 -1.17 -21.96 -15.68
C SER A 667 -1.63 -23.28 -15.07
N ARG A 668 -1.71 -24.32 -15.90
CA ARG A 668 -1.86 -25.70 -15.43
C ARG A 668 -0.63 -26.23 -14.68
N TYR A 669 0.52 -25.60 -14.89
CA TYR A 669 1.78 -25.96 -14.26
C TYR A 669 2.19 -24.86 -13.28
N TYR A 670 2.55 -25.26 -12.07
CA TYR A 670 2.95 -24.31 -11.01
C TYR A 670 4.12 -23.42 -11.45
N GLY A 671 5.21 -24.04 -11.96
CA GLY A 671 6.41 -23.30 -12.39
C GLY A 671 6.11 -22.27 -13.50
N GLU A 672 5.19 -22.58 -14.43
CA GLU A 672 4.77 -21.63 -15.46
C GLU A 672 3.91 -20.50 -14.87
N ALA A 673 3.02 -20.81 -13.92
CA ALA A 673 2.23 -19.78 -13.25
C ALA A 673 3.13 -18.82 -12.46
N PHE A 674 4.12 -19.36 -11.74
CA PHE A 674 5.11 -18.58 -11.01
C PHE A 674 5.96 -17.72 -11.96
N PHE A 675 6.47 -18.30 -13.06
CA PHE A 675 7.24 -17.56 -14.05
C PHE A 675 6.45 -16.40 -14.64
N LYS A 676 5.17 -16.61 -14.99
CA LYS A 676 4.27 -15.56 -15.50
C LYS A 676 4.06 -14.44 -14.46
N ALA A 677 3.96 -14.79 -13.20
CA ALA A 677 3.83 -13.80 -12.12
C ALA A 677 5.11 -12.96 -11.99
N GLN A 678 6.29 -13.59 -12.03
CA GLN A 678 7.57 -12.88 -12.02
C GLN A 678 7.75 -11.95 -13.23
N GLU A 679 7.44 -12.40 -14.45
CA GLU A 679 7.49 -11.54 -15.64
C GLU A 679 6.54 -10.34 -15.52
N ALA A 680 5.34 -10.54 -14.92
CA ALA A 680 4.36 -9.47 -14.75
C ALA A 680 4.81 -8.40 -13.76
N THR A 681 5.67 -8.71 -12.79
CA THR A 681 6.32 -7.70 -11.91
C THR A 681 7.43 -6.92 -12.60
N LYS A 682 7.76 -7.25 -13.87
CA LYS A 682 8.92 -6.76 -14.63
C LYS A 682 10.27 -7.20 -14.02
N THR A 683 10.26 -8.27 -13.26
CA THR A 683 11.46 -8.96 -12.78
C THR A 683 11.75 -10.11 -13.76
N GLU A 684 12.63 -9.85 -14.72
CA GLU A 684 12.99 -10.88 -15.70
C GLU A 684 13.85 -11.95 -15.04
N LEU A 685 13.36 -13.19 -15.01
CA LEU A 685 14.15 -14.33 -14.57
C LEU A 685 15.15 -14.71 -15.67
N PRO A 686 16.46 -14.88 -15.37
CA PRO A 686 17.45 -15.23 -16.36
C PRO A 686 17.19 -16.65 -16.88
N LEU A 687 17.13 -16.79 -18.22
CA LEU A 687 16.94 -18.08 -18.89
C LEU A 687 18.26 -18.82 -19.13
N SER A 688 19.39 -18.21 -18.83
CA SER A 688 20.73 -18.76 -18.99
C SER A 688 21.70 -18.05 -18.04
N GLY A 689 22.81 -18.70 -17.73
CA GLY A 689 23.85 -18.14 -16.87
C GLY A 689 24.07 -18.95 -15.61
N THR A 690 24.69 -18.35 -14.61
CA THR A 690 24.96 -18.96 -13.30
C THR A 690 23.98 -18.42 -12.26
N VAL A 691 23.34 -19.32 -11.52
CA VAL A 691 22.39 -18.98 -10.45
C VAL A 691 23.06 -19.18 -9.10
N LEU A 692 22.91 -18.22 -8.19
CA LEU A 692 23.21 -18.40 -6.78
C LEU A 692 21.93 -18.83 -6.08
N ILE A 693 21.94 -20.02 -5.46
CA ILE A 693 20.81 -20.56 -4.71
C ILE A 693 21.20 -20.64 -3.23
N SER A 694 20.36 -20.01 -2.38
CA SER A 694 20.47 -20.11 -0.94
C SER A 694 19.13 -20.57 -0.40
N VAL A 695 19.08 -21.76 0.15
CA VAL A 695 17.85 -22.41 0.63
C VAL A 695 18.01 -22.92 2.04
N CYS A 696 16.91 -23.11 2.75
CA CYS A 696 16.90 -23.73 4.07
C CYS A 696 17.18 -25.25 3.95
N ASP A 697 17.46 -25.88 5.08
CA ASP A 697 17.90 -27.29 5.10
C ASP A 697 16.88 -28.25 4.50
N LYS A 698 15.59 -28.01 4.69
CA LYS A 698 14.51 -28.83 4.15
C LYS A 698 14.43 -28.84 2.61
N ASP A 699 14.92 -27.80 1.94
CA ASP A 699 14.82 -27.63 0.50
C ASP A 699 16.10 -28.06 -0.25
N LYS A 700 17.16 -28.41 0.49
CA LYS A 700 18.47 -28.77 -0.09
C LYS A 700 18.40 -30.00 -0.98
N GLU A 701 17.67 -31.04 -0.56
CA GLU A 701 17.52 -32.28 -1.31
C GLU A 701 16.83 -32.05 -2.65
N GLU A 702 15.72 -31.31 -2.67
CA GLU A 702 14.98 -30.98 -3.89
C GLU A 702 15.84 -30.19 -4.89
N VAL A 703 16.64 -29.23 -4.41
CA VAL A 703 17.58 -28.47 -5.26
C VAL A 703 18.62 -29.37 -5.89
N VAL A 704 19.17 -30.35 -5.16
CA VAL A 704 20.15 -31.29 -5.67
C VAL A 704 19.53 -32.21 -6.72
N GLU A 705 18.33 -32.73 -6.52
CA GLU A 705 17.63 -33.56 -7.48
C GLU A 705 17.35 -32.84 -8.79
N VAL A 706 16.87 -31.60 -8.75
CA VAL A 706 16.65 -30.75 -9.94
C VAL A 706 17.98 -30.47 -10.66
N ALA A 707 19.04 -30.16 -9.92
CA ALA A 707 20.37 -29.94 -10.49
C ALA A 707 20.89 -31.19 -11.19
N LYS A 708 20.69 -32.38 -10.58
CA LYS A 708 21.06 -33.69 -11.13
C LYS A 708 20.30 -34.00 -12.43
N GLU A 709 18.97 -33.86 -12.42
CA GLU A 709 18.16 -34.07 -13.64
C GLU A 709 18.61 -33.22 -14.81
N ARG A 710 19.07 -31.98 -14.54
CA ARG A 710 19.48 -31.04 -15.55
C ARG A 710 20.99 -30.95 -15.79
N ASN A 711 21.76 -31.76 -15.07
CA ASN A 711 23.23 -31.77 -15.06
C ASN A 711 23.84 -30.37 -14.81
N ILE A 712 23.25 -29.62 -13.86
CA ILE A 712 23.70 -28.27 -13.48
C ILE A 712 24.76 -28.41 -12.37
N PRO A 713 25.99 -27.88 -12.52
CA PRO A 713 27.01 -27.96 -11.49
C PRO A 713 26.59 -27.18 -10.24
N ILE A 714 26.73 -27.80 -9.07
CA ILE A 714 26.44 -27.17 -7.78
C ILE A 714 27.74 -26.61 -7.18
N ARG A 715 27.74 -25.34 -6.80
CA ARG A 715 28.87 -24.72 -6.11
C ARG A 715 28.61 -24.65 -4.61
N VAL A 716 29.38 -25.43 -3.85
CA VAL A 716 29.38 -25.38 -2.37
C VAL A 716 30.28 -24.23 -1.92
N GLY A 717 29.71 -23.24 -1.21
CA GLY A 717 30.46 -22.10 -0.68
C GLY A 717 30.61 -22.16 0.85
N VAL A 718 31.84 -21.98 1.36
CA VAL A 718 32.09 -21.88 2.79
C VAL A 718 32.87 -20.61 3.09
N ASN A 719 32.45 -19.88 4.11
CA ASN A 719 33.05 -18.63 4.53
C ASN A 719 33.53 -18.73 5.99
N SER A 720 34.78 -18.35 6.25
CA SER A 720 35.35 -18.33 7.61
C SER A 720 34.54 -17.50 8.62
N GLY A 721 33.83 -16.47 8.16
CA GLY A 721 33.01 -15.61 9.03
C GLY A 721 31.63 -16.16 9.38
N SER A 722 31.23 -17.32 8.81
CA SER A 722 29.90 -17.94 9.00
C SER A 722 29.97 -19.46 9.18
N LEU A 723 30.98 -19.95 9.89
CA LEU A 723 31.06 -21.35 10.25
C LEU A 723 29.99 -21.73 11.28
N GLU A 724 29.50 -22.94 11.17
CA GLU A 724 28.51 -23.52 12.07
C GLU A 724 29.04 -23.55 13.53
N LYS A 725 28.15 -23.27 14.48
CA LYS A 725 28.50 -23.22 15.93
C LYS A 725 29.07 -24.55 16.45
N GLU A 726 28.57 -25.64 15.93
CA GLU A 726 29.03 -27.01 16.25
C GLU A 726 30.47 -27.24 15.80
N ILE A 727 30.83 -26.75 14.61
CA ILE A 727 32.19 -26.81 14.10
C ILE A 727 33.12 -25.89 14.89
N LEU A 728 32.72 -24.67 15.15
CA LEU A 728 33.48 -23.73 15.97
C LEU A 728 33.76 -24.32 17.38
N ALA A 729 32.77 -25.00 17.99
CA ALA A 729 32.92 -25.59 19.30
C ALA A 729 33.96 -26.73 19.31
N LYS A 730 34.11 -27.48 18.22
CA LYS A 730 35.17 -28.52 18.09
C LYS A 730 36.60 -27.95 18.03
N TYR A 731 36.73 -26.68 17.66
CA TYR A 731 37.99 -25.98 17.52
C TYR A 731 38.13 -24.84 18.53
N ASP A 732 37.63 -25.04 19.75
CA ASP A 732 37.72 -24.12 20.89
C ASP A 732 37.20 -22.69 20.58
N GLY A 733 36.21 -22.58 19.74
CA GLY A 733 35.61 -21.30 19.32
C GLY A 733 36.43 -20.54 18.26
N HIS A 734 37.49 -21.14 17.73
CA HIS A 734 38.36 -20.49 16.74
C HIS A 734 38.10 -21.01 15.34
N VAL A 735 38.19 -20.08 14.38
CA VAL A 735 38.16 -20.41 12.94
C VAL A 735 39.49 -21.01 12.55
N THR A 736 39.48 -22.22 12.02
CA THR A 736 40.67 -22.95 11.57
C THR A 736 40.52 -23.44 10.14
N ALA A 737 41.62 -23.70 9.45
CA ALA A 737 41.59 -24.29 8.10
C ALA A 737 40.89 -25.66 8.10
N ASP A 738 41.14 -26.48 9.12
CA ASP A 738 40.48 -27.77 9.30
C ASP A 738 38.97 -27.64 9.50
N GLY A 739 38.51 -26.66 10.31
CA GLY A 739 37.08 -26.38 10.52
C GLY A 739 36.37 -25.89 9.24
N ILE A 740 37.05 -25.07 8.44
CA ILE A 740 36.53 -24.62 7.13
C ILE A 740 36.37 -25.85 6.19
N VAL A 741 37.36 -26.73 6.16
CA VAL A 741 37.30 -27.95 5.34
C VAL A 741 36.27 -28.92 5.83
N GLU A 742 36.09 -29.10 7.15
CA GLU A 742 35.02 -29.92 7.72
C GLU A 742 33.64 -29.41 7.29
N SER A 743 33.38 -28.12 7.42
CA SER A 743 32.13 -27.48 6.95
C SER A 743 31.89 -27.70 5.44
N ALA A 744 32.93 -27.59 4.62
CA ALA A 744 32.84 -27.87 3.18
C ALA A 744 32.50 -29.32 2.87
N MET A 745 33.17 -30.23 3.54
CA MET A 745 33.00 -31.67 3.33
C MET A 745 31.63 -32.18 3.80
N ASP A 746 31.08 -31.62 4.86
CA ASP A 746 29.72 -31.97 5.33
C ASP A 746 28.66 -31.59 4.27
N LYS A 747 28.79 -30.42 3.64
CA LYS A 747 27.88 -30.00 2.55
C LYS A 747 28.09 -30.81 1.26
N VAL A 748 29.34 -31.16 0.94
CA VAL A 748 29.67 -32.03 -0.21
C VAL A 748 29.06 -33.42 0.01
N ARG A 749 29.14 -33.95 1.21
CA ARG A 749 28.58 -35.26 1.56
C ARG A 749 27.08 -35.34 1.34
N ILE A 750 26.33 -34.32 1.74
CA ILE A 750 24.88 -34.24 1.50
C ILE A 750 24.55 -34.40 0.01
N ILE A 751 25.33 -33.76 -0.87
CA ILE A 751 25.10 -33.81 -2.33
C ILE A 751 25.51 -35.19 -2.88
N GLU A 752 26.60 -35.77 -2.36
CA GLU A 752 27.08 -37.10 -2.75
C GLU A 752 26.13 -38.22 -2.32
N GLU A 753 25.49 -38.10 -1.15
CA GLU A 753 24.49 -39.06 -0.67
C GLU A 753 23.27 -39.13 -1.59
N LEU A 754 22.99 -38.05 -2.31
CA LEU A 754 21.97 -37.97 -3.37
C LEU A 754 22.51 -38.48 -4.74
N ASN A 755 23.68 -39.11 -4.79
CA ASN A 755 24.33 -39.61 -5.99
C ASN A 755 24.58 -38.54 -7.07
N TYR A 756 25.01 -37.34 -6.64
CA TYR A 756 25.38 -36.26 -7.53
C TYR A 756 26.83 -35.80 -7.25
N ASP A 757 27.64 -35.71 -8.32
CA ASP A 757 29.07 -35.44 -8.19
C ASP A 757 29.57 -34.25 -8.97
N ASN A 758 28.67 -33.56 -9.73
CA ASN A 758 29.01 -32.35 -10.46
C ASN A 758 29.06 -31.15 -9.52
N ILE A 759 30.12 -31.13 -8.68
CA ILE A 759 30.26 -30.18 -7.57
C ILE A 759 31.53 -29.33 -7.76
N VAL A 760 31.41 -28.04 -7.47
CA VAL A 760 32.50 -27.08 -7.35
C VAL A 760 32.55 -26.59 -5.91
N VAL A 761 33.71 -26.61 -5.25
CA VAL A 761 33.85 -26.11 -3.89
C VAL A 761 34.58 -24.76 -3.88
N SER A 762 34.03 -23.81 -3.12
CA SER A 762 34.61 -22.48 -2.97
C SER A 762 34.80 -22.16 -1.49
N ILE A 763 36.01 -21.82 -1.11
CA ILE A 763 36.38 -21.39 0.24
C ILE A 763 36.73 -19.91 0.23
N LYS A 764 36.26 -19.22 1.28
CA LYS A 764 36.51 -17.80 1.49
C LYS A 764 36.99 -17.54 2.93
N SER A 765 38.10 -16.85 3.07
CA SER A 765 38.60 -16.38 4.36
C SER A 765 39.25 -15.01 4.25
N SER A 766 39.08 -14.19 5.27
CA SER A 766 39.82 -12.91 5.41
C SER A 766 41.32 -13.13 5.70
N ASP A 767 41.67 -14.29 6.24
CA ASP A 767 43.07 -14.70 6.42
C ASP A 767 43.51 -15.50 5.18
N VAL A 768 44.43 -14.91 4.41
CA VAL A 768 44.95 -15.46 3.16
C VAL A 768 45.66 -16.78 3.37
N MET A 769 46.49 -16.92 4.44
CA MET A 769 47.24 -18.14 4.72
C MET A 769 46.31 -19.28 5.17
N MET A 770 45.31 -18.95 5.96
CA MET A 770 44.26 -19.90 6.31
C MET A 770 43.47 -20.37 5.09
N CYS A 771 43.14 -19.45 4.19
CA CYS A 771 42.47 -19.77 2.92
C CYS A 771 43.30 -20.73 2.05
N VAL A 772 44.59 -20.47 1.87
CA VAL A 772 45.51 -21.34 1.12
C VAL A 772 45.57 -22.74 1.78
N LYS A 773 45.81 -22.81 3.09
CA LYS A 773 45.88 -24.07 3.82
C LYS A 773 44.57 -24.86 3.72
N ALA A 774 43.41 -24.21 3.81
CA ALA A 774 42.12 -24.86 3.67
C ALA A 774 41.94 -25.44 2.25
N HIS A 775 42.37 -24.73 1.20
CA HIS A 775 42.34 -25.25 -0.16
C HIS A 775 43.25 -26.44 -0.38
N GLU A 776 44.45 -26.40 0.17
CA GLU A 776 45.37 -27.53 0.11
C GLU A 776 44.78 -28.79 0.80
N LEU A 777 44.26 -28.62 2.01
CA LEU A 777 43.62 -29.70 2.75
C LEU A 777 42.39 -30.29 2.05
N LEU A 778 41.60 -29.41 1.39
CA LEU A 778 40.42 -29.85 0.66
C LEU A 778 40.77 -30.57 -0.64
N ALA A 779 41.81 -30.09 -1.36
CA ALA A 779 42.32 -30.73 -2.57
C ALA A 779 42.80 -32.14 -2.30
N ASP A 780 43.55 -32.33 -1.19
CA ASP A 780 44.04 -33.68 -0.75
C ASP A 780 42.88 -34.62 -0.41
N LYS A 781 41.75 -34.09 0.11
CA LYS A 781 40.60 -34.91 0.48
C LYS A 781 39.66 -35.25 -0.65
N THR A 782 39.52 -34.37 -1.66
CA THR A 782 38.44 -34.49 -2.63
C THR A 782 38.94 -34.81 -4.06
N GLY A 783 40.16 -34.41 -4.44
CA GLY A 783 40.62 -34.44 -5.83
C GLY A 783 39.75 -33.62 -6.82
N ARG A 784 38.89 -32.76 -6.36
CA ARG A 784 37.87 -32.04 -7.13
C ARG A 784 38.32 -30.64 -7.58
N LEU A 785 37.56 -30.06 -8.50
CA LEU A 785 37.74 -28.69 -8.97
C LEU A 785 37.48 -27.69 -7.86
N LEU A 786 38.48 -26.91 -7.47
CA LEU A 786 38.40 -25.88 -6.46
C LEU A 786 38.36 -24.49 -7.07
N HIS A 787 37.50 -23.62 -6.58
CA HIS A 787 37.42 -22.24 -7.03
C HIS A 787 37.89 -21.31 -5.90
N ILE A 788 38.99 -20.59 -6.14
CA ILE A 788 39.54 -19.62 -5.21
C ILE A 788 38.86 -18.27 -5.48
N HIS A 789 38.11 -17.75 -4.48
CA HIS A 789 37.53 -16.43 -4.55
C HIS A 789 38.29 -15.46 -3.67
N ASP A 790 38.84 -14.42 -4.29
CA ASP A 790 39.60 -13.36 -3.62
C ASP A 790 38.68 -12.27 -3.15
N LEU A 791 38.65 -11.98 -1.82
CA LEU A 791 38.00 -10.84 -1.22
C LEU A 791 39.05 -9.88 -0.65
N LEU A 792 39.76 -9.24 -1.55
CA LEU A 792 40.46 -7.99 -1.24
C LEU A 792 39.74 -6.84 -1.95
N HIS A 793 38.67 -6.33 -1.35
CA HIS A 793 38.19 -4.98 -1.63
C HIS A 793 39.13 -3.98 -0.93
N GLY A 794 39.95 -3.33 -1.71
CA GLY A 794 40.77 -2.18 -1.31
C GLY A 794 42.26 -2.51 -1.03
N HIS A 795 43.07 -2.33 -2.02
CA HIS A 795 44.50 -2.18 -2.15
C HIS A 795 45.34 -3.36 -2.73
N ARG A 796 45.79 -3.09 -3.98
CA ARG A 796 46.93 -3.61 -4.70
C ARG A 796 46.73 -4.85 -5.59
N LYS A 797 46.59 -4.54 -6.88
CA LYS A 797 46.62 -5.43 -8.05
C LYS A 797 47.95 -6.19 -8.34
N HIS A 798 48.77 -6.52 -7.37
CA HIS A 798 50.14 -6.96 -7.69
C HIS A 798 50.67 -8.21 -7.00
N LEU A 799 49.84 -9.08 -6.36
CA LEU A 799 50.40 -10.25 -5.68
C LEU A 799 49.97 -11.63 -6.19
N PHE A 800 49.15 -11.76 -7.23
CA PHE A 800 48.55 -13.04 -7.64
C PHE A 800 49.08 -13.61 -8.99
N GLY A 801 50.26 -13.18 -9.44
CA GLY A 801 50.87 -13.72 -10.67
C GLY A 801 51.59 -15.07 -10.55
N HIS A 802 51.77 -15.65 -9.35
CA HIS A 802 52.74 -16.74 -9.16
C HIS A 802 52.23 -18.04 -8.49
N ILE A 803 50.93 -18.23 -8.22
CA ILE A 803 50.44 -19.49 -7.60
C ILE A 803 49.79 -20.43 -8.63
N TYR A 804 49.81 -20.12 -9.90
CA TYR A 804 49.32 -20.99 -10.99
C TYR A 804 50.44 -21.63 -11.82
N ALA A 805 51.21 -22.50 -11.26
CA ALA A 805 52.06 -23.40 -12.01
C ALA A 805 52.13 -24.77 -11.35
N GLY A 806 51.07 -25.53 -11.43
CA GLY A 806 51.01 -26.93 -10.98
C GLY A 806 49.71 -27.59 -11.41
N ASN A 807 49.73 -28.16 -12.59
CA ASN A 807 48.81 -29.18 -13.13
C ASN A 807 47.30 -29.02 -12.84
N ILE A 808 46.64 -28.14 -13.57
CA ILE A 808 45.21 -28.30 -13.87
C ILE A 808 45.06 -28.40 -15.37
N GLN A 809 45.02 -29.63 -15.90
CA GLN A 809 44.53 -29.92 -17.26
C GLN A 809 42.99 -29.79 -17.20
N SER A 810 42.47 -28.67 -17.72
CA SER A 810 41.06 -28.50 -17.96
C SER A 810 40.56 -29.45 -19.06
N PRO A 811 39.49 -30.24 -18.85
CA PRO A 811 38.89 -31.05 -19.92
C PRO A 811 38.21 -30.24 -21.03
N LEU A 812 38.13 -28.92 -20.92
CA LEU A 812 37.41 -28.06 -21.89
C LEU A 812 38.24 -27.46 -23.02
N SER A 813 39.50 -27.89 -23.24
CA SER A 813 40.32 -27.43 -24.35
C SER A 813 40.34 -28.32 -25.59
N LYS A 814 39.34 -29.16 -25.83
CA LYS A 814 39.13 -29.85 -27.10
C LYS A 814 37.75 -29.57 -27.65
N ASN A 815 37.52 -28.38 -28.09
CA ASN A 815 36.80 -28.07 -29.32
C ASN A 815 36.90 -26.57 -29.55
N GLY A 816 37.72 -26.22 -30.50
CA GLY A 816 37.98 -24.86 -30.88
C GLY A 816 36.82 -24.20 -31.62
N ARG A 817 36.93 -22.91 -31.66
CA ARG A 817 36.38 -21.87 -32.55
C ARG A 817 35.17 -21.11 -32.04
N HIS A 818 35.53 -19.88 -31.87
CA HIS A 818 34.85 -18.57 -31.85
C HIS A 818 34.21 -18.16 -30.59
#